data_623ec45573745d5af05a27c996b515c2
#
_entry.id   623ec45573745d5af05a27c996b515c2
#
_cell.length_a   1.000
_cell.length_b   1.000
_cell.length_c   1.000
_cell.angle_alpha   90.00
_cell.angle_beta   90.00
_cell.angle_gamma   90.00
#
_symmetry.space_group_name_H-M   'P 1'
#
loop_
_entity.id
_entity.type
_entity.pdbx_description
1 polymer ?
#
loop_
_entity_poly.entity_id
_entity_poly.type
_entity_poly.pdbx_seq_one_letter_code
_entity_poly.pdbx_strand_id
1 'polypeptide(L)'
;HTSALSRHLILKLCVINLCVPQVNCRWGPYGDWSECNGCTKTQEQTRSIEAFAQFGGVPCSGEASKTQDCVPTQKCLLESGCGDRFRCNSGKCINPSLVCNGDQDCEEDGLDERRCDEATSNTVCDEQKTPPHLEQTGLGFDVLSQRLRAPVINTKSFGGQCRKVFSGDHKSFYRLPQSILRYTFQVASENDFKDELYNSAWSYVKHVEKRMKTNGGHDHFTSHYEMKRDKSYHLLIIKNEVEVAQFQNNAPKYLPLSEEFWKALSSLPVSYEASAYRSLLQRFGTHYMSEGSLGGQFEFLLEFDFESVKEEGMTLTDYHHCTKFVIRILFFKFSKTKYTKAKHNTNFSFRLYVFDKFLFKLNTGHTTSKSPFQANTVGGHLAYAEGLKQLNVKDPGDNQDKFKKWAGSVSSFPVVIKQKLRPLYELVKEVPCAGVKKLYLKRALEEYLEEQHACHCRPCNNNGQPVVTGSQCSCFCKAGTSGMACETGSVIGEQPGVIDGSWSCWSSWTSCSGGQRSRRRTCNNPSPRLGGKHCIGQPSEEQPCEDPDMDYLLTMEPHCFDSSLAPVKSCKAPPALRNGFVLNPKDVYAVGSKVEYSCVDGYYLQGQKIVECTDSLTWRRGQMECKKSACDAPPLQQAVIGSLVKSTYQIGDRVSLSCPAGMQRVGVPEVACSSSLLWSPPVEGVECQSAATVPPALRCKPWETRGKEQCVCKLPSQCEASFPVCASLLRGRVSQVGVCQLGALQCLGRSYTLLNDSSCDWPKQNFTSCQDCRPWEKCLGCVCREPQECPEAVGLLCVALGGTGVRVSMSECEVGVLRCHSEPFIVSDIGACPS
;
A
#
# COMPACT_ATOMS: atom_id res chain seq x y z
N HIS A 1 53.57 -11.18 25.01
CA HIS A 1 54.29 -11.24 23.71
C HIS A 1 53.43 -11.41 22.49
N THR A 2 52.10 -11.69 22.59
CA THR A 2 51.20 -11.86 21.46
C THR A 2 50.54 -10.55 20.97
N SER A 3 50.58 -9.46 21.77
CA SER A 3 49.97 -8.19 21.40
C SER A 3 50.90 -7.29 20.53
N ALA A 4 52.21 -7.51 20.56
CA ALA A 4 53.18 -6.70 19.79
C ALA A 4 53.31 -7.18 18.32
N LEU A 5 53.17 -8.50 18.07
CA LEU A 5 53.19 -9.07 16.72
C LEU A 5 51.95 -8.68 15.89
N SER A 6 50.77 -8.57 16.53
CA SER A 6 49.56 -8.13 15.86
C SER A 6 49.61 -6.65 15.41
N ARG A 7 50.19 -5.77 16.23
CA ARG A 7 50.38 -4.35 15.86
C ARG A 7 51.43 -4.15 14.75
N HIS A 8 52.48 -4.96 14.68
CA HIS A 8 53.48 -4.86 13.63
C HIS A 8 53.02 -5.41 12.28
N LEU A 9 52.12 -6.43 12.28
CA LEU A 9 51.47 -6.93 11.05
C LEU A 9 50.44 -5.92 10.51
N ILE A 10 49.68 -5.29 11.38
CA ILE A 10 48.74 -4.24 11.02
C ILE A 10 49.46 -3.00 10.49
N LEU A 11 50.56 -2.56 11.10
CA LEU A 11 51.39 -1.46 10.62
C LEU A 11 52.09 -1.74 9.29
N LYS A 12 52.48 -3.01 9.00
CA LYS A 12 53.07 -3.37 7.70
C LYS A 12 52.02 -3.46 6.58
N LEU A 13 50.77 -3.81 6.89
CA LEU A 13 49.68 -3.77 5.92
C LEU A 13 49.16 -2.34 5.64
N CYS A 14 49.28 -1.41 6.62
CA CYS A 14 48.98 0.02 6.43
C CYS A 14 49.99 0.77 5.56
N VAL A 15 51.18 0.29 5.36
CA VAL A 15 52.21 0.90 4.51
C VAL A 15 51.92 0.74 3.01
N ILE A 16 50.95 -0.11 2.61
CA ILE A 16 50.61 -0.34 1.19
C ILE A 16 49.24 0.35 0.82
N ASN A 17 48.90 1.49 1.36
CA ASN A 17 47.68 2.27 0.98
C ASN A 17 46.34 1.50 0.98
N LEU A 18 46.23 0.36 1.61
CA LEU A 18 45.03 -0.51 1.62
C LEU A 18 44.22 -0.48 2.93
N CYS A 19 44.66 0.29 3.94
CA CYS A 19 43.95 0.46 5.19
C CYS A 19 43.11 1.73 5.19
N VAL A 20 41.81 1.60 5.00
CA VAL A 20 40.89 2.71 5.28
C VAL A 20 40.74 2.83 6.81
N PRO A 21 41.04 4.00 7.41
CA PRO A 21 41.01 4.15 8.86
C PRO A 21 39.56 4.05 9.37
N GLN A 22 39.36 3.20 10.36
CA GLN A 22 38.08 3.06 11.06
C GLN A 22 37.67 4.40 11.69
N VAL A 23 36.39 4.72 11.62
CA VAL A 23 35.78 5.87 12.27
C VAL A 23 34.83 5.36 13.36
N ASN A 24 35.16 5.63 14.62
CA ASN A 24 34.25 5.35 15.72
C ASN A 24 33.17 6.44 15.81
N CYS A 25 31.96 6.06 16.16
CA CYS A 25 30.90 7.02 16.41
C CYS A 25 31.28 7.94 17.59
N ARG A 26 30.91 9.22 17.45
CA ARG A 26 31.05 10.20 18.51
C ARG A 26 29.79 11.02 18.66
N TRP A 27 29.28 11.04 19.86
CA TRP A 27 28.21 11.95 20.24
C TRP A 27 28.74 13.38 20.39
N GLY A 28 27.95 14.34 19.94
CA GLY A 28 28.08 15.72 20.35
C GLY A 28 27.71 15.93 21.83
N PRO A 29 27.95 17.13 22.37
CA PRO A 29 27.49 17.49 23.70
C PRO A 29 25.96 17.48 23.76
N TYR A 30 25.40 17.26 24.95
CA TYR A 30 24.00 17.54 25.16
C TYR A 30 23.75 19.06 25.06
N GLY A 31 22.66 19.44 24.37
CA GLY A 31 22.14 20.80 24.35
C GLY A 31 21.58 21.21 25.71
N ASP A 32 20.98 22.37 25.77
CA ASP A 32 20.31 22.87 26.98
C ASP A 32 19.08 22.02 27.32
N TRP A 33 18.73 22.00 28.62
CA TRP A 33 17.48 21.42 29.04
C TRP A 33 16.31 22.23 28.48
N SER A 34 15.26 21.55 28.03
CA SER A 34 14.01 22.22 27.68
C SER A 34 13.39 22.89 28.92
N GLU A 35 12.47 23.82 28.72
CA GLU A 35 11.60 24.26 29.79
C GLU A 35 10.87 23.08 30.40
N CYS A 36 10.55 23.20 31.70
CA CYS A 36 9.79 22.17 32.41
C CYS A 36 8.36 22.07 31.85
N ASN A 37 8.02 20.94 31.26
CA ASN A 37 6.69 20.72 30.70
C ASN A 37 5.64 20.69 31.82
N GLY A 38 4.70 21.64 31.77
CA GLY A 38 3.65 21.78 32.76
C GLY A 38 2.71 20.57 32.88
N CYS A 39 2.62 19.76 31.80
CA CYS A 39 1.71 18.60 31.74
C CYS A 39 2.38 17.32 32.25
N THR A 40 3.62 17.05 31.83
CA THR A 40 4.37 15.84 32.21
C THR A 40 5.22 16.02 33.46
N LYS A 41 5.51 17.27 33.84
CA LYS A 41 6.44 17.65 34.92
C LYS A 41 7.86 17.11 34.68
N THR A 42 8.24 17.02 33.40
CA THR A 42 9.55 16.59 32.96
C THR A 42 10.18 17.63 32.05
N GLN A 43 11.49 17.67 32.01
CA GLN A 43 12.28 18.40 31.04
C GLN A 43 13.20 17.46 30.29
N GLU A 44 13.56 17.80 29.08
CA GLU A 44 14.29 16.96 28.17
C GLU A 44 15.53 17.65 27.62
N GLN A 45 16.54 16.88 27.34
CA GLN A 45 17.82 17.31 26.80
C GLN A 45 18.23 16.33 25.68
N THR A 46 18.62 16.83 24.54
CA THR A 46 19.00 16.00 23.39
C THR A 46 20.41 16.28 22.91
N ARG A 47 21.00 15.30 22.25
CA ARG A 47 22.30 15.44 21.57
C ARG A 47 22.22 14.84 20.17
N SER A 48 23.05 15.34 19.25
CA SER A 48 23.18 14.83 17.89
C SER A 48 24.49 14.03 17.75
N ILE A 49 24.59 13.26 16.66
CA ILE A 49 25.82 12.55 16.31
C ILE A 49 26.75 13.52 15.62
N GLU A 50 27.94 13.72 16.17
CA GLU A 50 29.00 14.55 15.57
C GLU A 50 29.82 13.79 14.51
N ALA A 51 30.03 12.49 14.76
CA ALA A 51 30.64 11.59 13.79
C ALA A 51 29.98 10.24 13.79
N PHE A 52 29.55 9.77 12.62
CA PHE A 52 28.98 8.44 12.45
C PHE A 52 30.07 7.37 12.45
N ALA A 53 29.77 6.19 13.02
CA ALA A 53 30.65 5.04 12.87
C ALA A 53 30.77 4.66 11.41
N GLN A 54 32.00 4.37 10.95
CA GLN A 54 32.24 4.01 9.55
C GLN A 54 33.46 3.09 9.41
N PHE A 55 33.47 2.27 8.33
CA PHE A 55 34.60 1.38 8.00
C PHE A 55 34.98 0.42 9.13
N GLY A 56 33.96 -0.17 9.79
CA GLY A 56 34.14 -1.10 10.90
C GLY A 56 34.36 -0.43 12.26
N GLY A 57 34.15 0.88 12.38
CA GLY A 57 34.17 1.60 13.65
C GLY A 57 33.02 1.21 14.56
N VAL A 58 33.16 1.46 15.86
CA VAL A 58 32.17 1.13 16.88
C VAL A 58 30.97 2.10 16.80
N PRO A 59 29.74 1.60 16.72
CA PRO A 59 28.53 2.44 16.77
C PRO A 59 28.45 3.23 18.08
N CYS A 60 27.68 4.32 18.10
CA CYS A 60 27.41 5.07 19.31
C CYS A 60 26.62 4.24 20.31
N SER A 61 27.01 4.24 21.55
CA SER A 61 26.30 3.67 22.68
C SER A 61 25.65 4.76 23.54
N GLY A 62 24.56 4.41 24.24
CA GLY A 62 23.79 5.33 25.07
C GLY A 62 22.73 6.12 24.30
N GLU A 63 21.86 6.80 25.04
CA GLU A 63 20.66 7.45 24.51
C GLU A 63 20.98 8.82 23.90
N ALA A 64 20.24 9.18 22.86
CA ALA A 64 20.29 10.49 22.23
C ALA A 64 19.54 11.57 23.03
N SER A 65 18.65 11.16 23.94
CA SER A 65 17.86 12.04 24.78
C SER A 65 17.94 11.61 26.24
N LYS A 66 17.77 12.57 27.12
CA LYS A 66 17.62 12.37 28.58
C LYS A 66 16.43 13.11 29.07
N THR A 67 15.70 12.52 29.99
CA THR A 67 14.52 13.09 30.62
C THR A 67 14.74 13.13 32.13
N GLN A 68 14.35 14.20 32.78
CA GLN A 68 14.35 14.30 34.24
C GLN A 68 13.11 15.02 34.75
N ASP A 69 12.72 14.71 35.97
CA ASP A 69 11.62 15.40 36.66
C ASP A 69 11.99 16.84 36.97
N CYS A 70 11.01 17.74 36.91
CA CYS A 70 11.18 19.17 37.17
C CYS A 70 9.91 19.78 37.79
N VAL A 71 10.06 20.97 38.36
CA VAL A 71 8.92 21.76 38.86
C VAL A 71 8.50 22.74 37.78
N PRO A 72 7.31 22.62 37.23
CA PRO A 72 6.87 23.48 36.15
C PRO A 72 6.62 24.91 36.64
N THR A 73 7.12 25.87 35.92
CA THR A 73 6.84 27.32 36.12
C THR A 73 5.51 27.70 35.48
N GLN A 74 5.09 26.98 34.46
CA GLN A 74 3.84 27.20 33.73
C GLN A 74 2.86 26.04 33.99
N LYS A 75 1.58 26.36 34.10
CA LYS A 75 0.52 25.34 34.17
C LYS A 75 0.39 24.61 32.85
N CYS A 76 -0.04 23.34 32.90
CA CYS A 76 -0.39 22.59 31.72
C CYS A 76 -1.42 23.35 30.88
N LEU A 77 -1.03 23.69 29.65
CA LEU A 77 -1.88 24.44 28.70
C LEU A 77 -2.85 23.49 28.00
N LEU A 78 -3.62 22.73 28.76
CA LEU A 78 -4.77 22.03 28.21
C LEU A 78 -5.86 23.06 27.91
N GLU A 79 -6.79 22.74 27.01
CA GLU A 79 -7.91 23.63 26.72
C GLU A 79 -8.52 24.21 28.02
N SER A 80 -8.51 25.52 28.18
CA SER A 80 -8.90 26.22 29.40
C SER A 80 -10.42 26.22 29.67
N GLY A 81 -11.18 25.50 28.86
CA GLY A 81 -12.62 25.31 28.97
C GLY A 81 -13.20 24.78 27.67
N CYS A 82 -14.17 23.89 27.79
CA CYS A 82 -14.78 23.26 26.61
C CYS A 82 -15.99 24.05 26.05
N GLY A 83 -16.40 25.09 26.74
CA GLY A 83 -17.65 25.83 26.39
C GLY A 83 -18.82 24.85 26.43
N ASP A 84 -19.55 24.74 25.33
CA ASP A 84 -20.70 23.83 25.20
C ASP A 84 -20.32 22.41 24.84
N ARG A 85 -19.01 22.09 24.70
CA ARG A 85 -18.49 20.77 24.41
C ARG A 85 -18.30 19.97 25.69
N PHE A 86 -18.39 18.64 25.57
CA PHE A 86 -18.13 17.70 26.67
C PHE A 86 -16.63 17.55 26.90
N ARG A 87 -16.21 17.52 28.16
CA ARG A 87 -14.79 17.38 28.55
C ARG A 87 -14.48 15.99 29.02
N CYS A 88 -13.59 15.30 28.33
CA CYS A 88 -12.97 14.06 28.78
C CYS A 88 -12.03 14.31 29.97
N ASN A 89 -11.71 13.28 30.77
CA ASN A 89 -10.74 13.40 31.87
C ASN A 89 -9.34 13.80 31.40
N SER A 90 -8.97 13.44 30.17
CA SER A 90 -7.72 13.87 29.52
C SER A 90 -7.61 15.38 29.32
N GLY A 91 -8.74 16.10 29.44
CA GLY A 91 -8.84 17.50 29.12
C GLY A 91 -9.27 17.81 27.69
N LYS A 92 -9.33 16.80 26.80
CA LYS A 92 -9.83 16.95 25.42
C LYS A 92 -11.33 17.23 25.43
N CYS A 93 -11.76 18.13 24.55
CA CYS A 93 -13.17 18.47 24.41
C CYS A 93 -13.75 17.80 23.17
N ILE A 94 -14.80 17.04 23.35
CA ILE A 94 -15.56 16.38 22.27
C ILE A 94 -16.91 17.06 22.07
N ASN A 95 -17.53 16.77 20.94
CA ASN A 95 -18.83 17.33 20.63
C ASN A 95 -19.93 16.72 21.54
N PRO A 96 -20.91 17.50 22.04
CA PRO A 96 -22.02 16.95 22.81
C PRO A 96 -22.83 15.86 22.10
N SER A 97 -22.85 15.87 20.77
CA SER A 97 -23.53 14.82 19.98
C SER A 97 -22.82 13.45 20.02
N LEU A 98 -21.60 13.40 20.52
CA LEU A 98 -20.80 12.19 20.72
C LEU A 98 -20.96 11.61 22.12
N VAL A 99 -21.68 12.29 23.02
CA VAL A 99 -21.98 11.79 24.36
C VAL A 99 -23.17 10.86 24.30
N CYS A 100 -23.04 9.67 24.87
CA CYS A 100 -24.09 8.64 24.90
C CYS A 100 -24.55 8.21 23.50
N ASN A 101 -23.60 8.08 22.57
CA ASN A 101 -23.87 7.65 21.19
C ASN A 101 -23.59 6.15 20.96
N GLY A 102 -23.13 5.42 21.96
CA GLY A 102 -22.73 4.02 21.91
C GLY A 102 -21.29 3.80 21.46
N ASP A 103 -20.52 4.88 21.22
CA ASP A 103 -19.12 4.84 20.82
C ASP A 103 -18.25 5.52 21.86
N GLN A 104 -17.11 4.97 22.20
CA GLN A 104 -16.14 5.58 23.11
C GLN A 104 -15.34 6.66 22.37
N ASP A 105 -15.73 7.93 22.45
CA ASP A 105 -15.06 9.07 21.83
C ASP A 105 -14.04 9.74 22.78
N CYS A 106 -14.18 9.63 24.10
CA CYS A 106 -13.12 9.85 25.09
C CYS A 106 -12.22 8.61 25.14
N GLU A 107 -11.12 8.64 24.39
CA GLU A 107 -10.30 7.46 24.05
C GLU A 107 -9.72 6.75 25.30
N GLU A 108 -9.29 7.51 26.32
CA GLU A 108 -8.65 6.94 27.51
C GLU A 108 -9.63 6.36 28.53
N ASP A 109 -10.77 7.00 28.74
CA ASP A 109 -11.62 6.72 29.89
C ASP A 109 -13.07 6.38 29.56
N GLY A 110 -13.54 6.64 28.33
CA GLY A 110 -14.92 6.41 27.93
C GLY A 110 -15.94 7.16 28.79
N LEU A 111 -15.58 8.35 29.29
CA LEU A 111 -16.43 9.14 30.16
C LEU A 111 -17.71 9.60 29.47
N ASP A 112 -17.65 9.75 28.15
CA ASP A 112 -18.76 10.11 27.26
C ASP A 112 -19.88 9.08 27.24
N GLU A 113 -19.57 7.81 27.50
CA GLU A 113 -20.52 6.70 27.51
C GLU A 113 -20.90 6.29 28.96
N ARG A 114 -20.43 7.02 29.97
CA ARG A 114 -20.78 6.77 31.36
C ARG A 114 -22.00 7.60 31.77
N ARG A 115 -22.92 6.96 32.49
CA ARG A 115 -24.17 7.59 33.04
C ARG A 115 -25.13 8.02 31.93
N CYS A 116 -25.25 7.20 30.87
CA CYS A 116 -26.28 7.39 29.87
C CYS A 116 -27.60 6.78 30.34
N ASP A 117 -28.66 7.58 30.33
CA ASP A 117 -30.02 7.07 30.58
C ASP A 117 -30.48 6.22 29.40
N GLU A 118 -31.22 5.14 29.66
CA GLU A 118 -31.70 4.23 28.59
C GLU A 118 -32.55 4.95 27.51
N ALA A 119 -33.19 6.07 27.89
CA ALA A 119 -33.97 6.91 26.96
C ALA A 119 -33.12 7.75 25.99
N THR A 120 -31.82 7.96 26.28
CA THR A 120 -30.88 8.77 25.50
C THR A 120 -29.90 7.92 24.68
N SER A 121 -29.87 6.59 24.90
CA SER A 121 -29.03 5.66 24.14
C SER A 121 -29.49 5.58 22.70
N ASN A 122 -29.07 6.53 21.88
CA ASN A 122 -29.18 6.47 20.45
C ASN A 122 -28.09 5.56 19.88
N THR A 123 -28.28 4.25 19.91
CA THR A 123 -27.42 3.30 19.21
C THR A 123 -27.36 3.67 17.73
N VAL A 124 -26.25 4.24 17.34
CA VAL A 124 -26.07 4.77 15.98
C VAL A 124 -25.85 3.65 14.97
N CYS A 125 -25.34 2.49 15.42
CA CYS A 125 -24.98 1.40 14.51
C CYS A 125 -25.04 0.02 15.19
N ASP A 126 -25.64 -0.94 14.46
CA ASP A 126 -25.71 -2.34 14.90
C ASP A 126 -24.37 -3.07 14.79
N GLU A 127 -23.50 -2.60 13.87
CA GLU A 127 -22.20 -3.21 13.61
C GLU A 127 -21.10 -2.42 14.31
N GLN A 128 -20.40 -3.05 15.25
CA GLN A 128 -19.30 -2.44 16.00
C GLN A 128 -17.92 -2.92 15.52
N LYS A 129 -17.89 -4.00 14.71
CA LYS A 129 -16.64 -4.62 14.28
C LYS A 129 -15.92 -3.80 13.22
N THR A 130 -14.67 -3.44 13.46
CA THR A 130 -13.80 -2.78 12.49
C THR A 130 -13.01 -3.79 11.64
N PRO A 131 -12.54 -3.40 10.44
CA PRO A 131 -11.62 -4.25 9.66
C PRO A 131 -10.40 -4.67 10.50
N PRO A 132 -9.87 -5.90 10.28
CA PRO A 132 -8.71 -6.38 11.03
C PRO A 132 -7.51 -5.45 10.89
N HIS A 133 -6.85 -5.16 12.02
CA HIS A 133 -5.63 -4.34 12.11
C HIS A 133 -5.74 -2.94 11.48
N LEU A 134 -6.94 -2.37 11.46
CA LEU A 134 -7.18 -1.01 10.96
C LEU A 134 -6.44 0.05 11.79
N GLU A 135 -6.18 -0.23 13.06
CA GLU A 135 -5.42 0.65 13.96
C GLU A 135 -4.04 1.03 13.42
N GLN A 136 -3.43 0.17 12.61
CA GLN A 136 -2.12 0.46 11.99
C GLN A 136 -2.17 1.66 11.05
N THR A 137 -3.32 1.96 10.45
CA THR A 137 -3.48 3.10 9.54
C THR A 137 -3.40 4.46 10.24
N GLY A 138 -3.56 4.48 11.56
CA GLY A 138 -3.47 5.65 12.42
C GLY A 138 -2.11 5.86 13.09
N LEU A 139 -1.15 4.95 12.88
CA LEU A 139 0.18 5.05 13.45
C LEU A 139 1.03 6.08 12.72
N GLY A 140 1.91 6.75 13.48
CA GLY A 140 2.96 7.54 12.87
C GLY A 140 4.03 6.65 12.25
N PHE A 141 4.82 7.22 11.36
CA PHE A 141 5.90 6.51 10.67
C PHE A 141 7.17 7.34 10.67
N ASP A 142 8.25 6.73 11.07
CA ASP A 142 9.56 7.36 11.03
C ASP A 142 10.31 6.91 9.78
N VAL A 143 10.54 7.85 8.86
CA VAL A 143 11.20 7.55 7.57
C VAL A 143 12.68 7.22 7.71
N LEU A 144 13.32 7.59 8.81
CA LEU A 144 14.72 7.28 9.06
C LEU A 144 14.91 5.84 9.51
N SER A 145 14.13 5.41 10.50
CA SER A 145 14.17 4.03 11.01
C SER A 145 13.28 3.07 10.22
N GLN A 146 12.45 3.56 9.30
CA GLN A 146 11.45 2.79 8.56
C GLN A 146 10.51 1.99 9.47
N ARG A 147 10.13 2.56 10.61
CA ARG A 147 9.31 1.90 11.63
C ARG A 147 8.04 2.68 11.92
N LEU A 148 6.99 1.95 12.21
CA LEU A 148 5.79 2.49 12.79
C LEU A 148 6.09 3.02 14.21
N ARG A 149 5.43 4.11 14.58
CA ARG A 149 5.56 4.80 15.88
C ARG A 149 4.20 4.86 16.58
N ALA A 150 4.12 5.62 17.65
CA ALA A 150 2.91 5.80 18.42
C ALA A 150 1.74 6.32 17.55
N PRO A 151 0.48 6.04 17.94
CA PRO A 151 -0.69 6.47 17.16
C PRO A 151 -0.81 8.00 17.14
N VAL A 152 -1.07 8.54 15.94
CA VAL A 152 -1.28 9.97 15.70
C VAL A 152 -2.72 10.30 15.30
N ILE A 153 -3.42 9.29 14.74
CA ILE A 153 -4.82 9.40 14.31
C ILE A 153 -5.67 8.46 15.19
N ASN A 154 -6.78 8.95 15.69
CA ASN A 154 -7.76 8.11 16.37
C ASN A 154 -8.53 7.28 15.34
N THR A 155 -8.26 5.99 15.30
CA THR A 155 -8.92 5.02 14.41
C THR A 155 -10.12 4.33 15.06
N LYS A 156 -10.48 4.73 16.28
CA LYS A 156 -11.62 4.17 17.04
C LYS A 156 -12.82 5.10 17.05
N SER A 157 -12.64 6.40 16.76
CA SER A 157 -13.73 7.37 16.70
C SER A 157 -14.51 7.21 15.40
N PHE A 158 -15.82 7.02 15.51
CA PHE A 158 -16.73 6.94 14.36
C PHE A 158 -17.44 8.27 14.09
N GLY A 159 -17.31 9.26 14.96
CA GLY A 159 -17.94 10.57 14.83
C GLY A 159 -19.47 10.51 14.76
N GLY A 160 -20.08 9.54 15.44
CA GLY A 160 -21.53 9.31 15.39
C GLY A 160 -22.05 8.77 14.04
N GLN A 161 -21.16 8.24 13.18
CA GLN A 161 -21.52 7.73 11.84
C GLN A 161 -21.53 6.20 11.81
N CYS A 162 -22.45 5.64 11.02
CA CYS A 162 -22.51 4.21 10.75
C CYS A 162 -22.12 3.92 9.30
N ARG A 163 -20.85 4.13 8.98
CA ARG A 163 -20.31 3.80 7.66
C ARG A 163 -19.85 2.35 7.65
N LYS A 164 -20.37 1.54 6.74
CA LYS A 164 -20.09 0.11 6.67
C LYS A 164 -19.39 -0.25 5.36
N VAL A 165 -18.52 -1.25 5.41
CA VAL A 165 -17.90 -1.87 4.25
C VAL A 165 -18.08 -3.39 4.34
N PHE A 166 -18.34 -4.01 3.19
CA PHE A 166 -18.52 -5.45 3.12
C PHE A 166 -17.16 -6.16 3.03
N SER A 167 -17.01 -7.28 3.74
CA SER A 167 -15.77 -8.06 3.70
C SER A 167 -15.47 -8.60 2.31
N GLY A 168 -14.18 -8.80 1.97
CA GLY A 168 -13.79 -9.32 0.66
C GLY A 168 -14.29 -10.74 0.37
N ASP A 169 -14.61 -11.52 1.39
CA ASP A 169 -15.23 -12.84 1.28
C ASP A 169 -16.76 -12.80 1.32
N HIS A 170 -17.35 -11.61 1.34
CA HIS A 170 -18.78 -11.35 1.37
C HIS A 170 -19.57 -12.03 2.51
N LYS A 171 -18.91 -12.21 3.68
CA LYS A 171 -19.55 -12.89 4.83
C LYS A 171 -19.98 -11.93 5.93
N SER A 172 -19.34 -10.79 6.06
CA SER A 172 -19.59 -9.86 7.16
C SER A 172 -19.42 -8.40 6.75
N PHE A 173 -20.08 -7.51 7.49
CA PHE A 173 -19.85 -6.09 7.41
C PHE A 173 -18.81 -5.66 8.44
N TYR A 174 -18.11 -4.59 8.15
CA TYR A 174 -17.23 -3.89 9.07
C TYR A 174 -17.60 -2.42 9.12
N ARG A 175 -17.57 -1.83 10.31
CA ARG A 175 -17.80 -0.41 10.50
C ARG A 175 -16.51 0.37 10.28
N LEU A 176 -16.58 1.47 9.52
CA LEU A 176 -15.44 2.32 9.21
C LEU A 176 -15.40 3.54 10.13
N PRO A 177 -14.25 3.83 10.77
CA PRO A 177 -14.09 5.02 11.58
C PRO A 177 -14.04 6.30 10.72
N GLN A 178 -14.23 7.45 11.38
CA GLN A 178 -14.18 8.77 10.75
C GLN A 178 -12.83 9.05 10.06
N SER A 179 -11.76 8.48 10.57
CA SER A 179 -10.41 8.64 10.00
C SER A 179 -10.28 8.10 8.57
N ILE A 180 -11.08 7.11 8.19
CA ILE A 180 -11.02 6.44 6.88
C ILE A 180 -11.96 7.13 5.88
N LEU A 181 -11.40 7.65 4.79
CA LEU A 181 -12.18 8.17 3.66
C LEU A 181 -12.68 7.02 2.78
N ARG A 182 -11.80 6.10 2.40
CA ARG A 182 -12.11 4.94 1.55
C ARG A 182 -11.42 3.70 2.08
N TYR A 183 -12.13 2.59 2.06
CA TYR A 183 -11.60 1.27 2.38
C TYR A 183 -12.19 0.25 1.41
N THR A 184 -11.34 -0.51 0.75
CA THR A 184 -11.75 -1.49 -0.27
C THR A 184 -11.02 -2.79 -0.02
N PHE A 185 -11.76 -3.87 0.22
CA PHE A 185 -11.17 -5.19 0.26
C PHE A 185 -10.72 -5.62 -1.14
N GLN A 186 -9.61 -6.32 -1.21
CA GLN A 186 -9.04 -6.87 -2.42
C GLN A 186 -9.19 -8.40 -2.42
N VAL A 187 -9.37 -8.98 -3.60
CA VAL A 187 -9.28 -10.42 -3.76
C VAL A 187 -7.79 -10.78 -3.75
N ALA A 188 -7.37 -11.46 -2.70
CA ALA A 188 -5.97 -11.83 -2.53
C ALA A 188 -5.51 -12.78 -3.64
N SER A 189 -4.55 -12.37 -4.46
CA SER A 189 -3.86 -13.23 -5.42
C SER A 189 -2.64 -13.85 -4.76
N GLU A 190 -2.74 -15.10 -4.34
CA GLU A 190 -1.65 -15.83 -3.68
C GLU A 190 -0.49 -16.20 -4.64
N ASN A 191 -0.70 -16.09 -5.95
CA ASN A 191 0.17 -16.69 -6.95
C ASN A 191 1.03 -15.68 -7.74
N ASP A 192 1.01 -14.39 -7.40
CA ASP A 192 1.77 -13.36 -8.12
C ASP A 192 3.15 -13.17 -7.51
N PHE A 193 4.10 -14.04 -7.91
CA PHE A 193 5.50 -13.90 -7.54
C PHE A 193 6.25 -13.03 -8.56
N LYS A 194 6.83 -11.95 -8.07
CA LYS A 194 7.70 -11.04 -8.83
C LYS A 194 9.15 -11.34 -8.51
N ASP A 195 10.00 -11.29 -9.52
CA ASP A 195 11.43 -11.49 -9.39
C ASP A 195 12.20 -10.28 -9.90
N GLU A 196 13.22 -9.88 -9.15
CA GLU A 196 14.09 -8.77 -9.46
C GLU A 196 15.56 -9.21 -9.33
N LEU A 197 16.36 -9.00 -10.39
CA LEU A 197 17.77 -9.32 -10.41
C LEU A 197 18.61 -8.05 -10.44
N TYR A 198 19.54 -7.93 -9.51
CA TYR A 198 20.45 -6.79 -9.39
C TYR A 198 21.89 -7.25 -9.48
N ASN A 199 22.70 -6.53 -10.26
CA ASN A 199 24.13 -6.84 -10.44
C ASN A 199 24.98 -6.57 -9.20
N SER A 200 24.46 -5.83 -8.25
CA SER A 200 25.12 -5.52 -6.98
C SER A 200 24.15 -4.94 -5.96
N ALA A 201 24.53 -4.93 -4.70
CA ALA A 201 23.79 -4.23 -3.65
C ALA A 201 23.60 -2.73 -3.97
N TRP A 202 24.57 -2.10 -4.60
CA TRP A 202 24.51 -0.71 -5.06
C TRP A 202 23.35 -0.47 -6.06
N SER A 203 23.21 -1.35 -7.07
CA SER A 203 22.14 -1.22 -8.07
C SER A 203 20.74 -1.40 -7.46
N TYR A 204 20.61 -2.25 -6.45
CA TYR A 204 19.38 -2.40 -5.66
C TYR A 204 19.06 -1.12 -4.88
N VAL A 205 20.03 -0.58 -4.14
CA VAL A 205 19.83 0.67 -3.36
C VAL A 205 19.42 1.82 -4.26
N LYS A 206 20.08 1.99 -5.40
CA LYS A 206 19.72 3.03 -6.39
C LYS A 206 18.31 2.86 -6.97
N HIS A 207 17.88 1.62 -7.20
CA HIS A 207 16.51 1.34 -7.64
C HIS A 207 15.48 1.74 -6.57
N VAL A 208 15.74 1.41 -5.31
CA VAL A 208 14.85 1.76 -4.19
C VAL A 208 14.80 3.27 -3.97
N GLU A 209 15.94 3.98 -3.99
CA GLU A 209 15.98 5.44 -3.92
C GLU A 209 15.14 6.09 -5.03
N LYS A 210 15.27 5.61 -6.26
CA LYS A 210 14.48 6.12 -7.39
C LYS A 210 12.98 5.92 -7.18
N ARG A 211 12.57 4.76 -6.68
CA ARG A 211 11.16 4.49 -6.35
C ARG A 211 10.63 5.39 -5.24
N MET A 212 11.44 5.64 -4.22
CA MET A 212 11.06 6.55 -3.13
C MET A 212 10.83 7.98 -3.62
N LYS A 213 11.74 8.51 -4.44
CA LYS A 213 11.61 9.85 -5.03
C LYS A 213 10.36 10.01 -5.90
N THR A 214 10.02 9.02 -6.71
CA THR A 214 8.81 9.06 -7.56
C THR A 214 7.51 8.98 -6.77
N ASN A 215 7.53 8.37 -5.58
CA ASN A 215 6.36 8.22 -4.72
C ASN A 215 6.25 9.30 -3.62
N GLY A 216 7.02 10.40 -3.72
CA GLY A 216 7.04 11.47 -2.73
C GLY A 216 7.72 11.09 -1.41
N GLY A 217 8.53 10.02 -1.42
CA GLY A 217 9.34 9.61 -0.28
C GLY A 217 10.61 10.45 -0.12
N HIS A 218 11.07 10.62 1.11
CA HIS A 218 12.34 11.26 1.40
C HIS A 218 13.54 10.38 1.00
N ASP A 219 14.70 10.99 0.76
CA ASP A 219 15.93 10.35 0.30
C ASP A 219 16.58 9.38 1.32
N HIS A 220 15.90 9.04 2.39
CA HIS A 220 16.42 8.15 3.42
C HIS A 220 16.09 6.68 3.12
N PHE A 221 17.15 5.89 2.98
CA PHE A 221 17.08 4.46 2.75
C PHE A 221 17.65 3.70 3.94
N THR A 222 16.89 2.78 4.50
CA THR A 222 17.37 1.80 5.46
C THR A 222 17.28 0.42 4.84
N SER A 223 18.43 -0.25 4.71
CA SER A 223 18.47 -1.64 4.27
C SER A 223 18.01 -2.53 5.42
N HIS A 224 16.93 -3.29 5.21
CA HIS A 224 16.48 -4.34 6.14
C HIS A 224 17.36 -5.58 6.07
N TYR A 225 18.29 -5.65 5.11
CA TYR A 225 19.14 -6.80 4.85
C TYR A 225 20.58 -6.53 5.28
N GLU A 226 21.11 -7.38 6.10
CA GLU A 226 22.56 -7.47 6.32
C GLU A 226 23.20 -8.08 5.08
N MET A 227 23.56 -7.26 4.10
CA MET A 227 24.24 -7.70 2.89
C MET A 227 25.70 -8.01 3.16
N LYS A 228 26.21 -9.09 2.55
CA LYS A 228 27.64 -9.43 2.61
C LYS A 228 28.44 -8.37 1.88
N ARG A 229 29.51 -7.88 2.52
CA ARG A 229 30.34 -6.75 2.01
C ARG A 229 31.69 -7.21 1.50
N ASP A 230 32.04 -8.49 1.72
CA ASP A 230 33.37 -8.99 1.44
C ASP A 230 33.65 -9.21 -0.05
N LYS A 231 32.59 -9.36 -0.86
CA LYS A 231 32.64 -9.58 -2.32
C LYS A 231 31.50 -8.85 -3.02
N SER A 232 31.63 -8.69 -4.34
CA SER A 232 30.56 -8.19 -5.18
C SER A 232 29.56 -9.31 -5.49
N TYR A 233 28.48 -9.36 -4.74
CA TYR A 233 27.40 -10.35 -4.94
C TYR A 233 26.31 -9.79 -5.84
N HIS A 234 25.79 -10.65 -6.71
CA HIS A 234 24.52 -10.44 -7.40
C HIS A 234 23.38 -10.74 -6.42
N LEU A 235 22.30 -9.98 -6.55
CA LEU A 235 21.12 -10.14 -5.70
C LEU A 235 19.93 -10.58 -6.55
N LEU A 236 19.33 -11.69 -6.18
CA LEU A 236 18.04 -12.10 -6.71
C LEU A 236 17.01 -11.97 -5.58
N ILE A 237 16.02 -11.15 -5.81
CA ILE A 237 14.93 -10.91 -4.86
C ILE A 237 13.64 -11.44 -5.48
N ILE A 238 12.96 -12.30 -4.74
CA ILE A 238 11.65 -12.83 -5.11
C ILE A 238 10.66 -12.38 -4.08
N LYS A 239 9.61 -11.72 -4.57
CA LYS A 239 8.57 -11.11 -3.74
C LYS A 239 7.21 -11.68 -4.07
N ASN A 240 6.41 -11.88 -3.05
CA ASN A 240 4.98 -12.09 -3.18
C ASN A 240 4.26 -11.16 -2.22
N GLU A 241 3.26 -10.46 -2.71
CA GLU A 241 2.43 -9.54 -1.94
C GLU A 241 0.99 -10.06 -1.96
N VAL A 242 0.49 -10.44 -0.78
CA VAL A 242 -0.91 -10.80 -0.56
C VAL A 242 -1.62 -9.54 -0.08
N GLU A 243 -2.16 -8.76 -0.99
CA GLU A 243 -2.91 -7.54 -0.68
C GLU A 243 -4.36 -7.92 -0.30
N VAL A 244 -4.79 -7.52 0.90
CA VAL A 244 -6.11 -7.84 1.45
C VAL A 244 -7.06 -6.66 1.35
N ALA A 245 -6.55 -5.45 1.57
CA ALA A 245 -7.34 -4.24 1.49
C ALA A 245 -6.49 -3.02 1.12
N GLN A 246 -7.15 -2.05 0.51
CA GLN A 246 -6.60 -0.70 0.28
C GLN A 246 -7.37 0.29 1.14
N PHE A 247 -6.64 1.24 1.72
CA PHE A 247 -7.21 2.30 2.53
C PHE A 247 -6.75 3.67 2.07
N GLN A 248 -7.60 4.65 2.29
CA GLN A 248 -7.30 6.07 2.17
C GLN A 248 -7.82 6.78 3.41
N ASN A 249 -6.92 7.44 4.13
CA ASN A 249 -7.30 8.27 5.26
C ASN A 249 -7.93 9.59 4.79
N ASN A 250 -8.71 10.19 5.63
CA ASN A 250 -9.37 11.46 5.35
C ASN A 250 -8.34 12.60 5.21
N ALA A 251 -8.76 13.75 4.71
CA ALA A 251 -7.90 14.94 4.66
C ALA A 251 -7.47 15.37 6.08
N PRO A 252 -6.24 15.92 6.27
CA PRO A 252 -5.70 16.26 7.59
C PRO A 252 -6.65 17.04 8.51
N LYS A 253 -7.38 17.97 7.92
CA LYS A 253 -8.35 18.81 8.65
C LYS A 253 -9.54 18.04 9.25
N TYR A 254 -9.85 16.86 8.73
CA TYR A 254 -10.98 16.02 9.20
C TYR A 254 -10.51 14.79 9.99
N LEU A 255 -9.19 14.51 10.06
CA LEU A 255 -8.67 13.37 10.80
C LEU A 255 -8.82 13.62 12.31
N PRO A 256 -9.48 12.73 13.06
CA PRO A 256 -9.48 12.82 14.52
C PRO A 256 -8.07 12.48 15.03
N LEU A 257 -7.50 13.35 15.86
CA LEU A 257 -6.20 13.09 16.48
C LEU A 257 -6.36 12.06 17.60
N SER A 258 -5.37 11.16 17.73
CA SER A 258 -5.27 10.32 18.92
C SER A 258 -5.08 11.22 20.16
N GLU A 259 -5.61 10.79 21.30
CA GLU A 259 -5.56 11.57 22.52
C GLU A 259 -4.13 11.78 23.02
N GLU A 260 -3.30 10.76 22.87
CA GLU A 260 -1.87 10.78 23.20
C GLU A 260 -1.10 11.81 22.35
N PHE A 261 -1.35 11.84 21.05
CA PHE A 261 -0.71 12.81 20.15
C PHE A 261 -1.22 14.24 20.41
N TRP A 262 -2.53 14.39 20.62
CA TRP A 262 -3.13 15.68 20.97
C TRP A 262 -2.54 16.26 22.26
N LYS A 263 -2.37 15.43 23.33
CA LYS A 263 -1.70 15.84 24.57
C LYS A 263 -0.27 16.29 24.34
N ALA A 264 0.50 15.51 23.54
CA ALA A 264 1.85 15.85 23.21
C ALA A 264 1.96 17.17 22.42
N LEU A 265 1.07 17.42 21.46
CA LEU A 265 0.97 18.69 20.74
C LEU A 265 0.58 19.85 21.65
N SER A 266 -0.38 19.62 22.58
CA SER A 266 -0.81 20.63 23.53
C SER A 266 0.31 21.10 24.44
N SER A 267 1.20 20.17 24.81
CA SER A 267 2.32 20.43 25.71
C SER A 267 3.54 21.06 25.04
N LEU A 268 3.59 21.14 23.69
CA LEU A 268 4.70 21.80 23.00
C LEU A 268 4.77 23.29 23.35
N PRO A 269 5.97 23.83 23.57
CA PRO A 269 6.19 25.25 23.82
C PRO A 269 5.85 26.07 22.58
N VAL A 270 5.43 27.31 22.80
CA VAL A 270 5.18 28.31 21.73
C VAL A 270 6.46 29.02 21.28
N SER A 271 7.58 28.79 21.97
CA SER A 271 8.93 29.12 21.55
C SER A 271 9.57 27.91 20.83
N TYR A 272 10.50 28.14 19.93
CA TYR A 272 11.19 27.04 19.29
C TYR A 272 12.23 26.40 20.21
N GLU A 273 11.90 25.26 20.76
CA GLU A 273 12.81 24.43 21.55
C GLU A 273 13.08 23.10 20.80
N ALA A 274 14.26 23.00 20.21
CA ALA A 274 14.64 21.86 19.37
C ALA A 274 14.46 20.51 20.08
N SER A 275 14.78 20.41 21.38
CA SER A 275 14.63 19.20 22.19
C SER A 275 13.18 18.72 22.34
N ALA A 276 12.25 19.63 22.67
CA ALA A 276 10.84 19.30 22.85
C ALA A 276 10.19 18.84 21.53
N TYR A 277 10.43 19.57 20.45
CA TYR A 277 9.91 19.19 19.12
C TYR A 277 10.52 17.90 18.58
N ARG A 278 11.83 17.67 18.84
CA ARG A 278 12.52 16.45 18.47
C ARG A 278 11.99 15.23 19.22
N SER A 279 11.73 15.35 20.50
CA SER A 279 11.14 14.30 21.33
C SER A 279 9.78 13.85 20.77
N LEU A 280 8.93 14.80 20.34
CA LEU A 280 7.68 14.50 19.68
C LEU A 280 7.90 13.67 18.40
N LEU A 281 8.88 14.05 17.54
CA LEU A 281 9.20 13.31 16.33
C LEU A 281 9.75 11.90 16.63
N GLN A 282 10.54 11.73 17.67
CA GLN A 282 11.07 10.42 18.09
C GLN A 282 9.95 9.49 18.57
N ARG A 283 8.93 10.02 19.26
CA ARG A 283 7.80 9.25 19.78
C ARG A 283 6.78 8.91 18.72
N PHE A 284 6.37 9.87 17.92
CA PHE A 284 5.26 9.76 16.96
C PHE A 284 5.70 9.58 15.50
N GLY A 285 6.98 9.70 15.22
CA GLY A 285 7.54 9.60 13.87
C GLY A 285 7.57 10.93 13.14
N THR A 286 8.02 10.88 11.90
CA THR A 286 8.21 12.04 11.02
C THR A 286 7.01 12.28 10.12
N HIS A 287 6.26 11.23 9.81
CA HIS A 287 5.15 11.21 8.86
C HIS A 287 3.97 10.41 9.39
N TYR A 288 2.82 10.60 8.75
CA TYR A 288 1.64 9.75 8.89
C TYR A 288 1.24 9.19 7.53
N MET A 289 0.43 8.15 7.52
CA MET A 289 -0.05 7.51 6.30
C MET A 289 -1.29 8.20 5.78
N SER A 290 -1.28 8.65 4.51
CA SER A 290 -2.45 9.21 3.84
C SER A 290 -3.26 8.15 3.10
N GLU A 291 -2.58 7.17 2.53
CA GLU A 291 -3.18 6.03 1.83
C GLU A 291 -2.21 4.86 1.83
N GLY A 292 -2.70 3.66 1.59
CA GLY A 292 -1.87 2.47 1.53
C GLY A 292 -2.64 1.18 1.33
N SER A 293 -1.93 0.07 1.47
CA SER A 293 -2.50 -1.27 1.38
C SER A 293 -2.15 -2.07 2.62
N LEU A 294 -3.14 -2.84 3.09
CA LEU A 294 -3.00 -3.83 4.15
C LEU A 294 -2.86 -5.22 3.53
N GLY A 295 -1.99 -6.03 4.08
CA GLY A 295 -1.76 -7.38 3.57
C GLY A 295 -0.60 -8.07 4.23
N GLY A 296 0.04 -8.97 3.49
CA GLY A 296 1.28 -9.63 3.87
C GLY A 296 2.28 -9.62 2.72
N GLN A 297 3.55 -9.59 3.05
CA GLN A 297 4.64 -9.63 2.07
C GLN A 297 5.60 -10.76 2.45
N PHE A 298 5.90 -11.58 1.47
CA PHE A 298 6.95 -12.57 1.52
C PHE A 298 8.07 -12.16 0.58
N GLU A 299 9.29 -12.07 1.09
CA GLU A 299 10.47 -11.77 0.32
C GLU A 299 11.52 -12.85 0.54
N PHE A 300 12.11 -13.29 -0.54
CA PHE A 300 13.22 -14.22 -0.54
C PHE A 300 14.41 -13.57 -1.23
N LEU A 301 15.48 -13.33 -0.48
CA LEU A 301 16.73 -12.75 -0.95
C LEU A 301 17.78 -13.84 -1.11
N LEU A 302 18.36 -13.93 -2.29
CA LEU A 302 19.49 -14.80 -2.59
C LEU A 302 20.68 -13.93 -3.04
N GLU A 303 21.77 -14.01 -2.28
CA GLU A 303 23.08 -13.44 -2.65
C GLU A 303 23.96 -14.53 -3.27
N PHE A 304 24.53 -14.28 -4.45
CA PHE A 304 25.41 -15.23 -5.11
C PHE A 304 26.57 -14.55 -5.84
N ASP A 305 27.71 -15.25 -5.82
CA ASP A 305 28.90 -14.86 -6.57
C ASP A 305 28.77 -15.36 -8.01
N PHE A 306 28.72 -14.43 -8.96
CA PHE A 306 28.53 -14.79 -10.37
C PHE A 306 29.73 -15.55 -10.96
N GLU A 307 30.94 -15.30 -10.52
CA GLU A 307 32.11 -16.07 -10.98
C GLU A 307 31.98 -17.55 -10.61
N SER A 308 31.53 -17.85 -9.40
CA SER A 308 31.23 -19.23 -9.01
C SER A 308 30.13 -19.88 -9.87
N VAL A 309 29.16 -19.12 -10.33
CA VAL A 309 28.09 -19.60 -11.23
C VAL A 309 28.64 -19.84 -12.63
N LYS A 310 29.53 -19.00 -13.11
CA LYS A 310 30.18 -19.09 -14.41
C LYS A 310 31.15 -20.30 -14.48
N GLU A 311 31.89 -20.58 -13.39
CA GLU A 311 32.74 -21.79 -13.27
C GLU A 311 31.93 -23.08 -13.43
N GLU A 312 30.63 -23.08 -13.08
CA GLU A 312 29.72 -24.21 -13.29
C GLU A 312 29.11 -24.22 -14.72
N GLY A 313 29.59 -23.38 -15.64
CA GLY A 313 29.16 -23.35 -17.06
C GLY A 313 27.79 -22.68 -17.29
N MET A 314 27.29 -21.86 -16.35
CA MET A 314 26.00 -21.16 -16.46
C MET A 314 26.19 -19.67 -16.80
N THR A 315 25.30 -19.15 -17.65
CA THR A 315 25.16 -17.70 -17.82
C THR A 315 24.28 -17.11 -16.73
N LEU A 316 24.37 -15.79 -16.51
CA LEU A 316 23.51 -15.08 -15.55
C LEU A 316 22.01 -15.25 -15.87
N THR A 317 21.67 -15.25 -17.15
CA THR A 317 20.29 -15.47 -17.63
C THR A 317 19.83 -16.88 -17.32
N ASP A 318 20.68 -17.89 -17.53
CA ASP A 318 20.39 -19.29 -17.23
C ASP A 318 20.19 -19.49 -15.72
N TYR A 319 21.04 -18.87 -14.90
CA TYR A 319 20.92 -18.91 -13.45
C TYR A 319 19.61 -18.30 -12.98
N HIS A 320 19.26 -17.12 -13.50
CA HIS A 320 17.99 -16.45 -13.20
C HIS A 320 16.76 -17.30 -13.58
N HIS A 321 16.77 -17.89 -14.80
CA HIS A 321 15.68 -18.76 -15.24
C HIS A 321 15.57 -20.03 -14.39
N CYS A 322 16.68 -20.67 -14.07
CA CYS A 322 16.70 -21.86 -13.22
C CYS A 322 16.22 -21.55 -11.79
N THR A 323 16.67 -20.45 -11.21
CA THR A 323 16.26 -20.04 -9.87
C THR A 323 14.76 -19.71 -9.82
N LYS A 324 14.26 -18.98 -10.81
CA LYS A 324 12.82 -18.69 -10.96
C LYS A 324 11.98 -19.96 -11.08
N PHE A 325 12.48 -20.96 -11.83
CA PHE A 325 11.81 -22.25 -12.00
C PHE A 325 11.82 -23.06 -10.70
N VAL A 326 12.96 -23.16 -10.00
CA VAL A 326 13.08 -23.89 -8.73
C VAL A 326 12.18 -23.28 -7.67
N ILE A 327 12.11 -21.96 -7.56
CA ILE A 327 11.23 -21.30 -6.60
C ILE A 327 9.76 -21.53 -6.93
N ARG A 328 9.41 -21.53 -8.24
CA ARG A 328 8.07 -21.93 -8.64
C ARG A 328 7.75 -23.37 -8.25
N ILE A 329 8.71 -24.28 -8.34
CA ILE A 329 8.54 -25.66 -7.87
C ILE A 329 8.41 -25.71 -6.34
N LEU A 330 9.21 -24.96 -5.61
CA LEU A 330 9.20 -24.92 -4.14
C LEU A 330 7.88 -24.42 -3.56
N PHE A 331 7.15 -23.53 -4.28
CA PHE A 331 5.92 -22.90 -3.80
C PHE A 331 4.68 -23.28 -4.61
N PHE A 332 4.79 -23.92 -5.78
CA PHE A 332 3.64 -24.26 -6.63
C PHE A 332 3.62 -25.74 -7.00
N LYS A 333 2.42 -26.33 -6.95
CA LYS A 333 2.19 -27.72 -7.36
C LYS A 333 2.33 -27.83 -8.89
N PHE A 334 3.49 -28.17 -9.40
CA PHE A 334 3.59 -28.62 -10.78
C PHE A 334 3.08 -30.06 -10.87
N SER A 335 2.24 -30.36 -11.88
CA SER A 335 1.86 -31.73 -12.15
C SER A 335 3.13 -32.52 -12.45
N LYS A 336 3.24 -33.76 -11.93
CA LYS A 336 4.36 -34.67 -12.14
C LYS A 336 4.77 -34.76 -13.64
N THR A 337 3.79 -34.61 -14.53
CA THR A 337 3.94 -34.64 -16.00
C THR A 337 4.73 -33.44 -16.55
N LYS A 338 4.55 -32.21 -16.00
CA LYS A 338 5.35 -31.03 -16.43
C LYS A 338 6.79 -31.10 -15.94
N TYR A 339 7.00 -31.64 -14.75
CA TYR A 339 8.34 -31.87 -14.19
C TYR A 339 9.12 -32.90 -15.00
N THR A 340 8.51 -34.05 -15.38
CA THR A 340 9.15 -35.09 -16.23
C THR A 340 9.39 -34.56 -17.64
N LYS A 341 8.50 -33.80 -18.26
CA LYS A 341 8.76 -33.16 -19.58
C LYS A 341 9.91 -32.15 -19.54
N ALA A 342 10.02 -31.36 -18.49
CA ALA A 342 11.15 -30.44 -18.32
C ALA A 342 12.47 -31.21 -18.10
N LYS A 343 12.44 -32.33 -17.39
CA LYS A 343 13.60 -33.18 -17.11
C LYS A 343 14.11 -33.92 -18.34
N HIS A 344 13.27 -34.14 -19.35
CA HIS A 344 13.65 -34.77 -20.63
C HIS A 344 14.24 -33.81 -21.66
N ASN A 345 14.18 -32.51 -21.45
CA ASN A 345 14.90 -31.52 -22.26
C ASN A 345 16.37 -31.49 -21.81
N THR A 346 17.28 -32.06 -22.62
CA THR A 346 18.69 -32.31 -22.25
C THR A 346 19.42 -31.07 -21.75
N ASN A 347 19.21 -29.90 -22.36
CA ASN A 347 19.84 -28.64 -21.94
C ASN A 347 19.24 -28.11 -20.62
N PHE A 348 17.94 -28.27 -20.42
CA PHE A 348 17.27 -27.84 -19.21
C PHE A 348 17.54 -28.78 -18.05
N SER A 349 17.61 -30.09 -18.29
CA SER A 349 17.95 -31.12 -17.29
C SER A 349 19.36 -30.94 -16.76
N PHE A 350 20.33 -30.65 -17.66
CA PHE A 350 21.71 -30.37 -17.26
C PHE A 350 21.80 -29.11 -16.38
N ARG A 351 21.13 -28.02 -16.77
CA ARG A 351 21.10 -26.79 -16.03
C ARG A 351 20.43 -26.94 -14.66
N LEU A 352 19.36 -27.71 -14.58
CA LEU A 352 18.68 -28.02 -13.30
C LEU A 352 19.57 -28.89 -12.39
N TYR A 353 20.31 -29.84 -12.96
CA TYR A 353 21.27 -30.67 -12.19
C TYR A 353 22.42 -29.84 -11.63
N VAL A 354 22.96 -28.90 -12.41
CA VAL A 354 24.02 -28.00 -11.96
C VAL A 354 23.50 -27.07 -10.86
N PHE A 355 22.27 -26.58 -11.00
CA PHE A 355 21.63 -25.74 -10.01
C PHE A 355 21.29 -26.48 -8.71
N ASP A 356 20.80 -27.73 -8.80
CA ASP A 356 20.57 -28.60 -7.64
C ASP A 356 21.88 -28.87 -6.89
N LYS A 357 22.97 -29.11 -7.63
CA LYS A 357 24.32 -29.30 -7.08
C LYS A 357 24.84 -28.03 -6.41
N PHE A 358 24.54 -26.88 -7.01
CA PHE A 358 24.84 -25.55 -6.44
C PHE A 358 24.04 -25.26 -5.16
N LEU A 359 22.73 -25.51 -5.15
CA LEU A 359 21.89 -25.40 -3.96
C LEU A 359 22.31 -26.39 -2.86
N PHE A 360 22.69 -27.59 -3.23
CA PHE A 360 23.21 -28.59 -2.29
C PHE A 360 24.54 -28.10 -1.67
N LYS A 361 25.45 -27.53 -2.49
CA LYS A 361 26.69 -26.91 -2.03
C LYS A 361 26.47 -25.73 -1.12
N LEU A 362 25.43 -24.89 -1.39
CA LEU A 362 24.98 -23.79 -0.54
C LEU A 362 24.42 -24.29 0.80
N ASN A 363 23.70 -25.42 0.82
CA ASN A 363 23.11 -26.02 2.03
C ASN A 363 24.12 -26.86 2.85
N THR A 364 25.10 -27.47 2.21
CA THR A 364 26.13 -28.31 2.83
C THR A 364 27.46 -27.61 3.04
N GLY A 365 27.56 -26.35 2.52
CA GLY A 365 28.79 -25.56 2.58
C GLY A 365 29.29 -25.34 3.99
N HIS A 366 30.40 -25.93 4.24
CA HIS A 366 31.19 -25.87 5.46
C HIS A 366 31.19 -24.50 6.13
N THR A 367 30.72 -24.53 7.39
CA THR A 367 31.24 -23.70 8.47
C THR A 367 31.55 -22.25 8.15
N THR A 368 30.56 -21.42 8.10
CA THR A 368 30.51 -20.14 8.83
C THR A 368 29.10 -19.55 8.72
N SER A 369 28.31 -19.78 9.70
CA SER A 369 27.29 -18.97 10.37
C SER A 369 26.24 -18.16 9.61
N LYS A 370 26.15 -18.01 8.29
CA LYS A 370 25.01 -17.34 7.64
C LYS A 370 24.61 -18.09 6.37
N SER A 371 23.32 -18.47 6.29
CA SER A 371 22.70 -19.01 5.09
C SER A 371 22.82 -17.99 3.94
N PRO A 372 23.12 -18.42 2.69
CA PRO A 372 23.19 -17.52 1.53
C PRO A 372 21.84 -16.97 1.11
N PHE A 373 20.76 -17.45 1.69
CA PHE A 373 19.41 -16.96 1.45
C PHE A 373 18.79 -16.45 2.75
N GLN A 374 18.03 -15.38 2.63
CA GLN A 374 17.23 -14.80 3.70
C GLN A 374 15.78 -14.78 3.24
N ALA A 375 14.90 -15.37 4.04
CA ALA A 375 13.46 -15.23 3.85
C ALA A 375 12.93 -14.23 4.90
N ASN A 376 12.21 -13.22 4.43
CA ASN A 376 11.55 -12.24 5.26
C ASN A 376 10.05 -12.30 5.00
N THR A 377 9.27 -12.27 6.09
CA THR A 377 7.82 -12.25 6.03
C THR A 377 7.29 -11.12 6.89
N VAL A 378 6.34 -10.37 6.33
CA VAL A 378 5.64 -9.30 7.02
C VAL A 378 4.15 -9.59 6.90
N GLY A 379 3.41 -9.48 8.01
CA GLY A 379 2.00 -9.86 8.07
C GLY A 379 1.77 -11.37 8.17
N GLY A 380 0.49 -11.74 8.31
CA GLY A 380 0.08 -13.12 8.60
C GLY A 380 0.36 -13.56 10.04
N HIS A 381 -0.10 -14.74 10.40
CA HIS A 381 0.09 -15.29 11.74
C HIS A 381 1.57 -15.61 11.99
N LEU A 382 2.10 -15.15 13.14
CA LEU A 382 3.53 -15.23 13.48
C LEU A 382 4.12 -16.64 13.35
N ALA A 383 3.42 -17.67 13.82
CA ALA A 383 3.90 -19.05 13.75
C ALA A 383 4.04 -19.56 12.32
N TYR A 384 3.20 -19.09 11.39
CA TYR A 384 3.30 -19.45 9.97
C TYR A 384 4.41 -18.66 9.27
N ALA A 385 4.59 -17.39 9.65
CA ALA A 385 5.66 -16.53 9.17
C ALA A 385 7.05 -17.10 9.54
N GLU A 386 7.23 -17.54 10.80
CA GLU A 386 8.47 -18.18 11.25
C GLU A 386 8.74 -19.51 10.51
N GLY A 387 7.68 -20.27 10.21
CA GLY A 387 7.81 -21.50 9.42
C GLY A 387 8.38 -21.30 8.01
N LEU A 388 8.19 -20.11 7.42
CA LEU A 388 8.71 -19.74 6.10
C LEU A 388 10.18 -19.31 6.10
N LYS A 389 10.74 -18.97 7.25
CA LYS A 389 12.19 -18.66 7.35
C LYS A 389 13.08 -19.89 7.13
N GLN A 390 12.52 -21.08 7.29
CA GLN A 390 13.22 -22.36 7.09
C GLN A 390 12.59 -23.13 5.93
N LEU A 391 13.07 -22.86 4.72
CA LEU A 391 12.62 -23.56 3.53
C LEU A 391 13.29 -24.94 3.42
N ASN A 392 12.48 -25.97 3.16
CA ASN A 392 12.94 -27.32 2.96
C ASN A 392 13.13 -27.60 1.45
N VAL A 393 14.38 -27.63 1.00
CA VAL A 393 14.70 -27.89 -0.41
C VAL A 393 14.35 -29.33 -0.81
N LYS A 394 14.37 -30.29 0.14
CA LYS A 394 14.09 -31.71 -0.11
C LYS A 394 12.58 -32.01 -0.18
N ASP A 395 11.75 -31.18 0.44
CA ASP A 395 10.30 -31.36 0.43
C ASP A 395 9.59 -30.05 0.00
N PRO A 396 9.40 -29.87 -1.30
CA PRO A 396 8.67 -28.70 -1.83
C PRO A 396 7.19 -28.65 -1.39
N GLY A 397 6.60 -29.81 -1.07
CA GLY A 397 5.20 -29.88 -0.60
C GLY A 397 5.02 -29.18 0.75
N ASP A 398 5.96 -29.41 1.68
CA ASP A 398 5.96 -28.76 3.00
C ASP A 398 6.07 -27.23 2.88
N ASN A 399 6.93 -26.74 1.99
CA ASN A 399 7.06 -25.28 1.76
C ASN A 399 5.76 -24.67 1.21
N GLN A 400 5.10 -25.37 0.28
CA GLN A 400 3.83 -24.93 -0.29
C GLN A 400 2.73 -24.87 0.78
N ASP A 401 2.66 -25.88 1.64
CA ASP A 401 1.66 -25.91 2.71
C ASP A 401 1.94 -24.83 3.76
N LYS A 402 3.20 -24.57 4.11
CA LYS A 402 3.60 -23.44 4.96
C LYS A 402 3.20 -22.10 4.35
N PHE A 403 3.49 -21.91 3.04
CA PHE A 403 3.14 -20.68 2.34
C PHE A 403 1.62 -20.46 2.29
N LYS A 404 0.84 -21.50 1.97
CA LYS A 404 -0.62 -21.41 1.94
C LYS A 404 -1.21 -21.07 3.31
N LYS A 405 -0.69 -21.70 4.39
CA LYS A 405 -1.13 -21.38 5.76
C LYS A 405 -0.82 -19.94 6.12
N TRP A 406 0.37 -19.44 5.76
CA TRP A 406 0.73 -18.05 5.97
C TRP A 406 -0.16 -17.11 5.14
N ALA A 407 -0.27 -17.32 3.83
CA ALA A 407 -1.07 -16.49 2.92
C ALA A 407 -2.55 -16.44 3.35
N GLY A 408 -3.14 -17.59 3.70
CA GLY A 408 -4.51 -17.67 4.21
C GLY A 408 -4.70 -16.95 5.55
N SER A 409 -3.66 -16.83 6.37
CA SER A 409 -3.73 -16.11 7.64
C SER A 409 -3.62 -14.58 7.51
N VAL A 410 -3.14 -14.08 6.35
CA VAL A 410 -2.93 -12.64 6.12
C VAL A 410 -4.24 -11.85 6.21
N SER A 411 -5.36 -12.43 5.82
CA SER A 411 -6.67 -11.78 5.93
C SER A 411 -7.07 -11.45 7.37
N SER A 412 -6.62 -12.27 8.33
CA SER A 412 -6.90 -12.06 9.76
C SER A 412 -5.81 -11.25 10.47
N PHE A 413 -4.59 -11.25 9.92
CA PHE A 413 -3.41 -10.57 10.49
C PHE A 413 -2.69 -9.72 9.44
N PRO A 414 -3.40 -8.81 8.75
CA PRO A 414 -2.77 -7.94 7.77
C PRO A 414 -1.90 -6.88 8.46
N VAL A 415 -0.87 -6.42 7.75
CA VAL A 415 -0.06 -5.25 8.12
C VAL A 415 0.02 -4.28 6.96
N VAL A 416 0.50 -3.07 7.19
CA VAL A 416 0.72 -2.11 6.12
C VAL A 416 1.90 -2.57 5.26
N ILE A 417 1.64 -2.88 3.99
CA ILE A 417 2.64 -3.33 3.02
C ILE A 417 3.00 -2.28 1.97
N LYS A 418 2.10 -1.33 1.73
CA LYS A 418 2.32 -0.17 0.86
C LYS A 418 1.76 1.06 1.55
N GLN A 419 2.44 2.19 1.42
CA GLN A 419 2.03 3.41 2.09
C GLN A 419 2.44 4.65 1.29
N LYS A 420 1.61 5.67 1.34
CA LYS A 420 1.91 7.03 0.92
C LYS A 420 1.94 7.91 2.14
N LEU A 421 3.06 8.56 2.35
CA LEU A 421 3.35 9.31 3.55
C LEU A 421 3.11 10.81 3.34
N ARG A 422 2.67 11.48 4.41
CA ARG A 422 2.60 12.94 4.50
C ARG A 422 3.26 13.40 5.79
N PRO A 423 3.87 14.59 5.81
CA PRO A 423 4.57 15.09 6.98
C PRO A 423 3.66 15.26 8.19
N LEU A 424 4.18 14.91 9.38
CA LEU A 424 3.41 14.92 10.61
C LEU A 424 2.88 16.31 11.00
N TYR A 425 3.60 17.40 10.65
CA TYR A 425 3.17 18.76 10.95
C TYR A 425 1.82 19.15 10.31
N GLU A 426 1.36 18.45 9.29
CA GLU A 426 0.05 18.69 8.69
C GLU A 426 -1.12 18.32 9.61
N LEU A 427 -0.87 17.49 10.64
CA LEU A 427 -1.84 17.08 11.64
C LEU A 427 -1.95 18.06 12.82
N VAL A 428 -1.10 19.08 12.89
CA VAL A 428 -1.12 20.06 13.99
C VAL A 428 -2.37 20.92 13.90
N LYS A 429 -3.31 20.68 14.80
CA LYS A 429 -4.60 21.38 14.93
C LYS A 429 -5.22 21.11 16.31
N GLU A 430 -6.29 21.77 16.64
CA GLU A 430 -7.08 21.55 17.87
C GLU A 430 -6.28 21.78 19.17
N VAL A 431 -5.20 22.53 19.09
CA VAL A 431 -4.34 22.91 20.22
C VAL A 431 -4.10 24.42 20.23
N PRO A 432 -3.86 25.04 21.41
CA PRO A 432 -3.51 26.45 21.46
C PRO A 432 -2.28 26.76 20.61
N CYS A 433 -2.31 27.87 19.87
CA CYS A 433 -1.23 28.32 18.99
C CYS A 433 -0.81 27.27 17.94
N ALA A 434 -1.81 26.61 17.35
CA ALA A 434 -1.59 25.52 16.39
C ALA A 434 -0.75 25.97 15.20
N GLY A 435 -0.95 27.19 14.68
CA GLY A 435 -0.20 27.73 13.57
C GLY A 435 1.30 27.81 13.85
N VAL A 436 1.67 28.37 15.00
CA VAL A 436 3.08 28.51 15.44
C VAL A 436 3.72 27.14 15.67
N LYS A 437 3.01 26.25 16.38
CA LYS A 437 3.50 24.88 16.63
C LYS A 437 3.68 24.10 15.35
N LYS A 438 2.80 24.26 14.37
CA LYS A 438 2.92 23.64 13.04
C LYS A 438 4.19 24.11 12.32
N LEU A 439 4.47 25.41 12.34
CA LEU A 439 5.67 25.97 11.72
C LEU A 439 6.94 25.45 12.39
N TYR A 440 6.96 25.44 13.73
CA TYR A 440 8.11 24.91 14.47
C TYR A 440 8.30 23.39 14.30
N LEU A 441 7.21 22.63 14.24
CA LEU A 441 7.31 21.18 13.96
C LEU A 441 7.81 20.92 12.53
N LYS A 442 7.43 21.74 11.55
CA LYS A 442 7.99 21.66 10.19
C LYS A 442 9.50 21.88 10.22
N ARG A 443 9.96 22.95 10.89
CA ARG A 443 11.38 23.26 11.06
C ARG A 443 12.12 22.11 11.76
N ALA A 444 11.60 21.59 12.86
CA ALA A 444 12.20 20.51 13.61
C ALA A 444 12.30 19.22 12.78
N LEU A 445 11.29 18.93 11.93
CA LEU A 445 11.32 17.81 11.01
C LEU A 445 12.46 17.94 9.98
N GLU A 446 12.60 19.11 9.38
CA GLU A 446 13.67 19.38 8.40
C GLU A 446 15.05 19.21 9.05
N GLU A 447 15.27 19.77 10.24
CA GLU A 447 16.51 19.62 11.00
C GLU A 447 16.78 18.15 11.37
N TYR A 448 15.75 17.41 11.80
CA TYR A 448 15.86 15.99 12.17
C TYR A 448 16.25 15.11 10.96
N LEU A 449 15.69 15.38 9.78
CA LEU A 449 16.03 14.66 8.56
C LEU A 449 17.44 15.01 8.05
N GLU A 450 17.86 16.27 8.16
CA GLU A 450 19.20 16.70 7.73
C GLU A 450 20.31 16.05 8.57
N GLU A 451 20.11 15.87 9.88
CA GLU A 451 21.08 15.21 10.77
C GLU A 451 21.41 13.77 10.37
N GLN A 452 20.50 13.06 9.71
CA GLN A 452 20.66 11.67 9.27
C GLN A 452 20.99 11.55 7.78
N HIS A 453 21.38 12.66 7.14
CA HIS A 453 21.70 12.64 5.72
C HIS A 453 23.07 12.01 5.45
N ALA A 454 23.20 11.29 4.33
CA ALA A 454 24.45 10.59 3.95
C ALA A 454 25.63 11.54 3.68
N CYS A 455 25.41 12.87 3.59
CA CYS A 455 26.49 13.86 3.47
C CYS A 455 27.42 13.89 4.68
N HIS A 456 26.96 13.44 5.85
CA HIS A 456 27.77 13.31 7.08
C HIS A 456 28.72 12.12 7.04
N CYS A 457 28.53 11.18 6.09
CA CYS A 457 29.44 10.07 5.88
C CYS A 457 30.67 10.48 5.10
N ARG A 458 31.81 9.83 5.38
CA ARG A 458 32.96 9.90 4.48
C ARG A 458 32.64 9.21 3.17
N PRO A 459 33.21 9.67 2.03
CA PRO A 459 32.96 9.06 0.73
C PRO A 459 33.40 7.60 0.70
N CYS A 460 32.62 6.79 0.00
CA CYS A 460 33.00 5.43 -0.35
C CYS A 460 33.92 5.43 -1.58
N ASN A 461 34.90 4.54 -1.62
CA ASN A 461 35.79 4.37 -2.77
C ASN A 461 35.01 3.84 -3.98
N ASN A 462 35.59 3.94 -5.17
CA ASN A 462 35.06 3.39 -6.41
C ASN A 462 33.59 3.78 -6.67
N ASN A 463 33.23 5.02 -6.35
CA ASN A 463 31.88 5.57 -6.51
C ASN A 463 30.78 4.76 -5.79
N GLY A 464 31.11 4.08 -4.68
CA GLY A 464 30.16 3.40 -3.82
C GLY A 464 29.17 4.40 -3.21
N GLN A 465 28.00 3.93 -2.81
CA GLN A 465 26.93 4.74 -2.22
C GLN A 465 27.02 4.71 -0.69
N PRO A 466 27.28 5.84 -0.01
CA PRO A 466 27.16 5.90 1.43
C PRO A 466 25.70 5.91 1.86
N VAL A 467 25.36 5.16 2.91
CA VAL A 467 24.02 5.06 3.51
C VAL A 467 24.15 5.14 5.02
N VAL A 468 23.32 5.97 5.64
CA VAL A 468 23.22 6.09 7.11
C VAL A 468 22.19 5.10 7.63
N THR A 469 22.55 4.35 8.67
CA THR A 469 21.62 3.46 9.39
C THR A 469 21.85 3.63 10.89
N GLY A 470 20.95 4.32 11.57
CA GLY A 470 21.12 4.67 12.98
C GLY A 470 22.37 5.54 13.19
N SER A 471 23.34 5.06 13.94
CA SER A 471 24.61 5.77 14.23
C SER A 471 25.78 5.35 13.33
N GLN A 472 25.51 4.65 12.23
CA GLN A 472 26.53 4.06 11.38
C GLN A 472 26.34 4.44 9.90
N CYS A 473 27.44 4.78 9.25
CA CYS A 473 27.55 4.90 7.80
C CYS A 473 28.05 3.58 7.19
N SER A 474 27.42 3.15 6.13
CA SER A 474 27.80 1.94 5.39
C SER A 474 28.00 2.26 3.92
N CYS A 475 28.92 1.55 3.25
CA CYS A 475 29.16 1.68 1.82
C CYS A 475 28.49 0.54 1.06
N PHE A 476 27.71 0.86 0.05
CA PHE A 476 27.20 -0.08 -0.93
C PHE A 476 28.03 0.00 -2.20
N CYS A 477 28.70 -1.10 -2.52
CA CYS A 477 29.71 -1.13 -3.57
C CYS A 477 29.09 -1.38 -4.95
N LYS A 478 29.66 -0.74 -5.98
CA LYS A 478 29.35 -1.05 -7.39
C LYS A 478 29.88 -2.44 -7.75
N ALA A 479 29.32 -3.01 -8.83
CA ALA A 479 29.77 -4.32 -9.36
C ALA A 479 31.28 -4.30 -9.67
N GLY A 480 32.00 -5.34 -9.22
CA GLY A 480 33.45 -5.48 -9.36
C GLY A 480 34.25 -4.87 -8.20
N THR A 481 33.60 -4.23 -7.23
CA THR A 481 34.27 -3.65 -6.07
C THR A 481 33.73 -4.26 -4.77
N SER A 482 34.57 -4.30 -3.73
CA SER A 482 34.26 -4.88 -2.44
C SER A 482 35.05 -4.21 -1.31
N GLY A 483 34.80 -4.64 -0.07
CA GLY A 483 35.39 -4.07 1.12
C GLY A 483 34.46 -3.13 1.87
N MET A 484 34.86 -2.71 3.09
CA MET A 484 34.02 -1.84 3.94
C MET A 484 33.85 -0.42 3.40
N ALA A 485 34.81 0.03 2.59
CA ALA A 485 34.81 1.32 1.92
C ALA A 485 34.77 1.15 0.39
N CYS A 486 34.49 -0.03 -0.14
CA CYS A 486 34.56 -0.38 -1.57
C CYS A 486 35.97 -0.21 -2.15
N GLU A 487 37.00 -0.44 -1.34
CA GLU A 487 38.40 -0.18 -1.64
C GLU A 487 39.08 -1.23 -2.50
N THR A 488 38.50 -2.44 -2.61
CA THR A 488 39.10 -3.58 -3.33
C THR A 488 38.41 -3.76 -4.68
N GLY A 489 39.20 -4.01 -5.75
CA GLY A 489 38.70 -4.22 -7.10
C GLY A 489 38.53 -2.95 -7.92
N SER A 490 37.92 -3.06 -9.09
CA SER A 490 37.59 -1.96 -9.99
C SER A 490 36.16 -2.08 -10.50
N VAL A 491 35.51 -0.97 -10.76
CA VAL A 491 34.11 -0.95 -11.26
C VAL A 491 34.05 -1.53 -12.65
N ILE A 492 33.16 -2.50 -12.86
CA ILE A 492 32.97 -3.14 -14.16
C ILE A 492 32.38 -2.12 -15.15
N GLY A 493 33.09 -1.93 -16.28
CA GLY A 493 32.64 -1.03 -17.35
C GLY A 493 32.96 0.46 -17.12
N GLU A 494 33.70 0.82 -16.08
CA GLU A 494 34.20 2.16 -15.84
C GLU A 494 35.75 2.18 -15.89
N GLN A 495 36.33 3.33 -16.23
CA GLN A 495 37.78 3.50 -16.17
C GLN A 495 38.24 3.52 -14.70
N PRO A 496 39.35 2.79 -14.35
CA PRO A 496 39.85 2.81 -12.99
C PRO A 496 40.24 4.22 -12.55
N GLY A 497 39.89 4.58 -11.32
CA GLY A 497 40.24 5.85 -10.68
C GLY A 497 39.31 7.03 -10.99
N VAL A 498 38.27 6.83 -11.84
CA VAL A 498 37.22 7.86 -12.06
C VAL A 498 36.47 8.05 -10.76
N ILE A 499 36.36 9.28 -10.27
CA ILE A 499 35.63 9.65 -9.06
C ILE A 499 34.54 10.62 -9.40
N ASP A 500 33.29 10.22 -9.17
CA ASP A 500 32.12 11.10 -9.30
C ASP A 500 32.04 12.05 -8.10
N GLY A 501 31.73 13.31 -8.34
CA GLY A 501 31.53 14.30 -7.29
C GLY A 501 30.26 14.06 -6.48
N SER A 502 30.33 14.31 -5.17
CA SER A 502 29.18 14.32 -4.28
C SER A 502 29.20 15.57 -3.40
N TRP A 503 28.00 16.03 -3.02
CA TRP A 503 27.86 17.23 -2.22
C TRP A 503 28.31 17.03 -0.77
N SER A 504 28.95 18.02 -0.18
CA SER A 504 29.04 18.19 1.28
C SER A 504 27.64 18.43 1.87
N CYS A 505 27.50 18.31 3.18
CA CYS A 505 26.32 18.81 3.85
C CYS A 505 26.16 20.34 3.61
N TRP A 506 24.93 20.80 3.71
CA TRP A 506 24.65 22.22 3.70
C TRP A 506 25.31 22.90 4.90
N SER A 507 25.83 24.11 4.69
CA SER A 507 26.19 24.98 5.80
C SER A 507 24.97 25.41 6.60
N SER A 508 25.15 25.87 7.81
CA SER A 508 24.11 26.61 8.53
C SER A 508 23.64 27.80 7.70
N TRP A 509 22.39 28.19 7.87
CA TRP A 509 21.85 29.40 7.27
C TRP A 509 22.62 30.64 7.77
N THR A 510 22.88 31.57 6.88
CA THR A 510 23.46 32.87 7.25
C THR A 510 22.44 33.66 8.10
N SER A 511 22.94 34.65 8.83
CA SER A 511 22.07 35.70 9.40
C SER A 511 21.27 36.40 8.28
N CYS A 512 20.07 36.87 8.64
CA CYS A 512 19.22 37.61 7.72
C CYS A 512 19.89 38.91 7.27
N SER A 513 19.99 39.13 5.96
CA SER A 513 20.47 40.37 5.37
C SER A 513 19.63 40.73 4.15
N GLY A 514 19.03 41.94 4.17
CA GLY A 514 18.16 42.37 3.08
C GLY A 514 16.89 41.51 2.90
N GLY A 515 16.36 40.91 3.98
CA GLY A 515 15.19 40.04 3.94
C GLY A 515 15.46 38.63 3.42
N GLN A 516 16.74 38.26 3.14
CA GLN A 516 17.13 36.96 2.62
C GLN A 516 18.21 36.32 3.51
N ARG A 517 18.17 35.00 3.62
CA ARG A 517 19.22 34.15 4.18
C ARG A 517 19.67 33.14 3.16
N SER A 518 20.91 32.75 3.20
CA SER A 518 21.45 31.77 2.26
C SER A 518 22.21 30.66 2.98
N ARG A 519 22.31 29.50 2.33
CA ARG A 519 23.19 28.43 2.73
C ARG A 519 23.95 27.90 1.51
N ARG A 520 25.11 27.31 1.75
CA ARG A 520 25.96 26.82 0.67
C ARG A 520 26.44 25.41 0.95
N ARG A 521 26.76 24.70 -0.10
CA ARG A 521 27.45 23.40 -0.06
C ARG A 521 28.48 23.35 -1.16
N THR A 522 29.45 22.46 -1.00
CA THR A 522 30.55 22.32 -1.95
C THR A 522 30.57 20.90 -2.53
N CYS A 523 30.96 20.76 -3.79
CA CYS A 523 31.09 19.46 -4.46
C CYS A 523 32.50 18.88 -4.12
N ASN A 524 32.66 18.41 -2.89
CA ASN A 524 33.94 17.95 -2.37
C ASN A 524 33.86 16.71 -1.45
N ASN A 525 32.74 16.02 -1.46
CA ASN A 525 32.53 14.82 -0.64
C ASN A 525 32.15 13.56 -1.48
N PRO A 526 33.01 13.07 -2.37
CA PRO A 526 34.34 13.58 -2.81
C PRO A 526 34.29 14.64 -3.91
N SER A 527 35.41 15.26 -4.21
CA SER A 527 35.56 16.07 -5.42
C SER A 527 35.67 15.18 -6.65
N PRO A 528 35.08 15.56 -7.81
CA PRO A 528 35.17 14.79 -9.03
C PRO A 528 36.63 14.78 -9.55
N ARG A 529 37.08 13.62 -10.05
CA ARG A 529 38.43 13.43 -10.58
C ARG A 529 38.43 12.51 -11.78
N LEU A 530 39.45 12.64 -12.64
CA LEU A 530 39.69 11.79 -13.81
C LEU A 530 38.48 11.64 -14.74
N GLY A 531 37.73 12.73 -14.97
CA GLY A 531 36.52 12.71 -15.83
C GLY A 531 35.26 12.23 -15.14
N GLY A 532 35.26 12.08 -13.82
CA GLY A 532 34.06 11.78 -13.05
C GLY A 532 32.99 12.87 -13.14
N LYS A 533 31.75 12.49 -12.97
CA LYS A 533 30.59 13.38 -13.05
C LYS A 533 30.62 14.44 -11.96
N HIS A 534 30.27 15.66 -12.32
CA HIS A 534 30.11 16.74 -11.35
C HIS A 534 28.82 16.57 -10.54
N CYS A 535 28.74 17.18 -9.35
CA CYS A 535 27.56 17.18 -8.51
C CYS A 535 26.36 17.80 -9.24
N ILE A 536 25.21 17.15 -9.13
CA ILE A 536 23.96 17.61 -9.74
C ILE A 536 23.19 18.47 -8.74
N GLY A 537 22.69 19.63 -9.18
CA GLY A 537 21.92 20.58 -8.37
C GLY A 537 22.70 21.85 -8.05
N GLN A 538 22.09 22.75 -7.28
CA GLN A 538 22.68 24.07 -6.98
C GLN A 538 23.63 24.02 -5.78
N PRO A 539 24.74 24.77 -5.82
CA PRO A 539 25.68 24.87 -4.70
C PRO A 539 25.19 25.83 -3.60
N SER A 540 24.22 26.68 -3.90
CA SER A 540 23.64 27.64 -2.96
C SER A 540 22.13 27.57 -2.98
N GLU A 541 21.52 27.91 -1.87
CA GLU A 541 20.06 28.01 -1.70
C GLU A 541 19.80 29.32 -0.97
N GLU A 542 18.83 30.08 -1.47
CA GLU A 542 18.40 31.33 -0.87
C GLU A 542 16.95 31.20 -0.44
N GLN A 543 16.61 31.73 0.71
CA GLN A 543 15.27 31.71 1.29
C GLN A 543 14.99 33.04 1.98
N PRO A 544 13.74 33.56 1.88
CA PRO A 544 13.33 34.71 2.69
C PRO A 544 13.56 34.42 4.18
N CYS A 545 14.05 35.41 4.91
CA CYS A 545 14.23 35.29 6.36
C CYS A 545 12.94 35.34 7.11
N GLU A 546 12.04 36.18 6.62
CA GLU A 546 10.68 36.28 7.12
C GLU A 546 9.87 35.18 6.46
N ASP A 547 9.38 34.25 7.27
CA ASP A 547 8.43 33.24 6.79
C ASP A 547 7.09 33.96 6.64
N PRO A 548 6.51 34.05 5.43
CA PRO A 548 5.21 34.70 5.25
C PRO A 548 4.14 34.12 6.17
N ASP A 549 4.26 32.83 6.52
CA ASP A 549 3.39 32.16 7.47
C ASP A 549 3.60 32.74 8.90
N MET A 550 4.82 33.12 9.27
CA MET A 550 5.15 33.71 10.57
C MET A 550 4.53 35.11 10.71
N ASP A 551 4.68 35.97 9.70
CA ASP A 551 4.10 37.33 9.71
C ASP A 551 2.58 37.30 9.77
N TYR A 552 1.98 36.33 9.06
CA TYR A 552 0.56 36.08 9.17
C TYR A 552 0.16 35.66 10.58
N LEU A 553 0.91 34.77 11.22
CA LEU A 553 0.66 34.29 12.58
C LEU A 553 0.85 35.39 13.62
N LEU A 554 1.87 36.23 13.48
CA LEU A 554 2.07 37.41 14.33
C LEU A 554 0.85 38.37 14.30
N THR A 555 0.22 38.47 13.14
CA THR A 555 -0.98 39.30 12.96
C THR A 555 -2.25 38.62 13.48
N MET A 556 -2.40 37.32 13.23
CA MET A 556 -3.64 36.59 13.52
C MET A 556 -3.66 35.94 14.91
N GLU A 557 -2.51 35.57 15.45
CA GLU A 557 -2.35 34.93 16.76
C GLU A 557 -1.33 35.66 17.64
N PRO A 558 -1.43 37.01 17.85
CA PRO A 558 -0.42 37.79 18.59
C PRO A 558 -0.22 37.30 20.03
N HIS A 559 -1.26 36.74 20.65
CA HIS A 559 -1.21 36.18 22.01
C HIS A 559 -0.31 34.96 22.13
N CYS A 560 0.09 34.33 21.01
CA CYS A 560 1.03 33.22 20.98
C CYS A 560 2.48 33.72 21.10
N PHE A 561 2.73 34.99 20.86
CA PHE A 561 4.06 35.60 20.92
C PHE A 561 4.19 36.50 22.16
N ASP A 562 3.10 37.10 22.57
CA ASP A 562 3.02 37.94 23.77
C ASP A 562 1.78 37.55 24.59
N SER A 563 2.01 36.87 25.69
CA SER A 563 0.95 36.39 26.60
C SER A 563 0.17 37.49 27.31
N SER A 564 0.66 38.75 27.25
CA SER A 564 -0.05 39.91 27.76
C SER A 564 -1.21 40.35 26.84
N LEU A 565 -1.16 39.95 25.57
CA LEU A 565 -2.19 40.29 24.59
C LEU A 565 -3.38 39.35 24.71
N ALA A 566 -4.57 39.87 24.71
CA ALA A 566 -5.78 39.08 24.68
C ALA A 566 -5.91 38.40 23.30
N PRO A 567 -6.35 37.13 23.25
CA PRO A 567 -6.64 36.48 21.97
C PRO A 567 -7.70 37.31 21.21
N VAL A 568 -7.59 37.29 19.87
CA VAL A 568 -8.57 37.92 18.99
C VAL A 568 -9.96 37.41 19.38
N LYS A 569 -10.93 38.36 19.56
CA LYS A 569 -12.31 37.96 19.84
C LYS A 569 -12.83 37.04 18.76
N SER A 570 -13.03 35.80 19.10
CA SER A 570 -13.43 34.75 18.17
C SER A 570 -14.55 33.88 18.76
N CYS A 571 -15.42 33.42 17.90
CA CYS A 571 -16.38 32.39 18.26
C CYS A 571 -15.68 31.10 18.62
N LYS A 572 -16.29 30.32 19.48
CA LYS A 572 -15.91 28.90 19.72
C LYS A 572 -16.10 28.08 18.45
N ALA A 573 -15.71 26.82 18.48
CA ALA A 573 -15.94 25.89 17.36
C ALA A 573 -17.39 25.96 16.84
N PRO A 574 -17.59 25.87 15.50
CA PRO A 574 -18.93 25.90 14.93
C PRO A 574 -19.81 24.79 15.51
N PRO A 575 -21.12 25.06 15.68
CA PRO A 575 -22.02 24.04 16.25
C PRO A 575 -22.05 22.79 15.42
N ALA A 576 -22.12 21.64 16.07
CA ALA A 576 -22.19 20.36 15.40
C ALA A 576 -23.49 20.21 14.61
N LEU A 577 -23.37 19.54 13.49
CA LEU A 577 -24.49 19.09 12.67
C LEU A 577 -24.47 17.54 12.61
N ARG A 578 -25.55 16.92 13.08
CA ARG A 578 -25.70 15.46 13.00
C ARG A 578 -25.63 15.00 11.54
N ASN A 579 -24.80 14.00 11.25
CA ASN A 579 -24.52 13.51 9.89
C ASN A 579 -23.99 14.58 8.93
N GLY A 580 -23.41 15.66 9.48
CA GLY A 580 -22.85 16.74 8.71
C GLY A 580 -21.49 17.18 9.25
N PHE A 581 -20.81 17.98 8.48
CA PHE A 581 -19.49 18.52 8.82
C PHE A 581 -19.30 19.92 8.21
N VAL A 582 -18.32 20.62 8.73
CA VAL A 582 -17.90 21.94 8.23
C VAL A 582 -16.97 21.74 7.03
N LEU A 583 -17.27 22.36 5.88
CA LEU A 583 -16.51 22.22 4.65
C LEU A 583 -15.07 22.72 4.75
N ASN A 584 -14.86 23.85 5.39
CA ASN A 584 -13.55 24.48 5.54
C ASN A 584 -13.35 24.91 7.00
N PRO A 585 -13.06 23.98 7.91
CA PRO A 585 -12.82 24.32 9.30
C PRO A 585 -11.57 25.20 9.41
N LYS A 586 -11.64 26.21 10.27
CA LYS A 586 -10.54 27.12 10.63
C LYS A 586 -10.15 26.87 12.08
N ASP A 587 -8.91 27.19 12.42
CA ASP A 587 -8.44 27.09 13.80
C ASP A 587 -9.01 28.23 14.66
N VAL A 588 -9.24 29.41 14.06
CA VAL A 588 -9.81 30.57 14.71
C VAL A 588 -10.97 31.16 13.88
N TYR A 589 -12.06 31.47 14.53
CA TYR A 589 -13.26 32.02 13.91
C TYR A 589 -13.49 33.46 14.42
N ALA A 590 -12.81 34.42 13.84
CA ALA A 590 -13.03 35.85 14.18
C ALA A 590 -14.48 36.25 13.91
N VAL A 591 -14.92 37.33 14.58
CA VAL A 591 -16.23 37.96 14.35
C VAL A 591 -16.42 38.23 12.85
N GLY A 592 -17.57 37.86 12.28
CA GLY A 592 -17.89 37.94 10.86
C GLY A 592 -17.44 36.73 10.04
N SER A 593 -16.72 35.77 10.65
CA SER A 593 -16.37 34.51 9.95
C SER A 593 -17.61 33.73 9.56
N LYS A 594 -17.67 33.33 8.29
CA LYS A 594 -18.73 32.46 7.75
C LYS A 594 -18.21 31.04 7.56
N VAL A 595 -19.03 30.09 7.95
CA VAL A 595 -18.75 28.66 7.90
C VAL A 595 -19.85 27.96 7.12
N GLU A 596 -19.46 27.13 6.17
CA GLU A 596 -20.39 26.36 5.33
C GLU A 596 -20.40 24.90 5.80
N TYR A 597 -21.61 24.32 5.87
CA TYR A 597 -21.82 22.93 6.24
C TYR A 597 -22.16 22.09 5.02
N SER A 598 -21.78 20.83 5.09
CA SER A 598 -22.18 19.77 4.16
C SER A 598 -22.60 18.54 4.94
N CYS A 599 -23.35 17.66 4.29
CA CYS A 599 -23.70 16.36 4.88
C CYS A 599 -22.76 15.26 4.41
N VAL A 600 -22.65 14.19 5.19
CA VAL A 600 -21.94 12.97 4.81
C VAL A 600 -22.67 12.27 3.66
N ASP A 601 -21.97 11.38 2.96
CA ASP A 601 -22.54 10.61 1.84
C ASP A 601 -23.83 9.88 2.26
N GLY A 602 -24.86 9.97 1.41
CA GLY A 602 -26.17 9.42 1.70
C GLY A 602 -27.14 10.36 2.43
N TYR A 603 -26.69 11.59 2.71
CA TYR A 603 -27.51 12.64 3.32
C TYR A 603 -27.47 13.93 2.50
N TYR A 604 -28.56 14.72 2.53
CA TYR A 604 -28.60 16.06 1.95
C TYR A 604 -28.95 17.09 3.01
N LEU A 605 -28.41 18.31 2.87
CA LEU A 605 -28.65 19.38 3.79
C LEU A 605 -30.00 20.06 3.50
N GLN A 606 -30.87 20.07 4.50
CA GLN A 606 -32.09 20.88 4.48
C GLN A 606 -31.92 22.10 5.38
N GLY A 607 -32.18 23.31 4.87
CA GLY A 607 -32.05 24.53 5.61
C GLY A 607 -30.88 25.39 5.20
N GLN A 608 -30.44 26.26 6.09
CA GLN A 608 -29.43 27.29 5.82
C GLN A 608 -28.02 26.68 6.00
N LYS A 609 -27.23 26.57 4.92
CA LYS A 609 -25.92 25.92 4.93
C LYS A 609 -24.77 26.78 5.51
N ILE A 610 -24.97 28.06 5.68
CA ILE A 610 -23.92 28.98 6.16
C ILE A 610 -24.33 29.54 7.52
N VAL A 611 -23.41 29.49 8.48
CA VAL A 611 -23.51 30.14 9.78
C VAL A 611 -22.44 31.19 9.91
N GLU A 612 -22.73 32.27 10.69
CA GLU A 612 -21.84 33.40 10.84
C GLU A 612 -21.55 33.65 12.34
N CYS A 613 -20.27 33.91 12.64
CA CYS A 613 -19.85 34.33 13.97
C CYS A 613 -20.26 35.78 14.23
N THR A 614 -21.10 36.01 15.23
CA THR A 614 -21.63 37.34 15.58
C THR A 614 -20.72 38.09 16.55
N ASP A 615 -20.93 39.38 16.69
CA ASP A 615 -20.22 40.27 17.66
C ASP A 615 -20.39 39.80 19.11
N SER A 616 -21.47 39.09 19.42
CA SER A 616 -21.70 38.46 20.72
C SER A 616 -20.93 37.18 20.96
N LEU A 617 -20.02 36.84 20.05
CA LEU A 617 -19.20 35.59 20.04
C LEU A 617 -20.05 34.31 20.03
N THR A 618 -21.21 34.38 19.40
CA THR A 618 -22.13 33.29 19.19
C THR A 618 -22.35 33.07 17.71
N TRP A 619 -22.67 31.82 17.34
CA TRP A 619 -22.97 31.49 15.96
C TRP A 619 -24.42 31.85 15.63
N ARG A 620 -24.65 32.64 14.59
CA ARG A 620 -26.00 32.90 14.06
C ARG A 620 -26.46 31.62 13.38
N ARG A 621 -27.31 30.87 14.10
CA ARG A 621 -27.75 29.53 13.69
C ARG A 621 -29.10 29.63 13.00
N GLY A 622 -29.18 29.25 11.73
CA GLY A 622 -30.42 28.90 11.04
C GLY A 622 -30.83 27.46 11.39
N GLN A 623 -32.06 27.09 11.15
CA GLN A 623 -32.47 25.69 11.19
C GLN A 623 -31.73 24.93 10.06
N MET A 624 -30.96 23.93 10.39
CA MET A 624 -30.27 23.03 9.42
C MET A 624 -30.29 21.59 9.93
N GLU A 625 -30.51 20.67 9.02
CA GLU A 625 -30.57 19.24 9.31
C GLU A 625 -30.06 18.44 8.11
N CYS A 626 -29.28 17.39 8.35
CA CYS A 626 -28.91 16.42 7.33
C CYS A 626 -29.93 15.29 7.27
N LYS A 627 -30.73 15.28 6.22
CA LYS A 627 -31.74 14.25 5.96
C LYS A 627 -31.18 13.16 5.07
N LYS A 628 -31.53 11.91 5.34
CA LYS A 628 -31.14 10.76 4.57
C LYS A 628 -31.68 10.84 3.14
N SER A 629 -30.83 10.60 2.15
CA SER A 629 -31.17 10.67 0.71
C SER A 629 -30.84 9.38 -0.03
N ALA A 630 -30.26 8.40 0.66
CA ALA A 630 -29.80 7.16 0.05
C ALA A 630 -30.09 5.96 0.96
N CYS A 631 -30.23 4.78 0.37
CA CYS A 631 -30.31 3.53 1.12
C CYS A 631 -28.92 3.16 1.67
N ASP A 632 -28.88 2.54 2.85
CA ASP A 632 -27.69 1.82 3.30
C ASP A 632 -27.45 0.59 2.45
N ALA A 633 -26.29 -0.03 2.56
CA ALA A 633 -26.04 -1.32 1.92
C ALA A 633 -27.15 -2.32 2.27
N PRO A 634 -27.62 -3.12 1.29
CA PRO A 634 -28.68 -4.09 1.55
C PRO A 634 -28.23 -5.10 2.62
N PRO A 635 -29.06 -5.43 3.62
CA PRO A 635 -28.75 -6.41 4.65
C PRO A 635 -28.78 -7.82 4.08
N LEU A 636 -27.69 -8.23 3.42
CA LEU A 636 -27.59 -9.54 2.77
C LEU A 636 -27.36 -10.63 3.82
N GLN A 637 -28.09 -11.76 3.69
CA GLN A 637 -27.85 -12.94 4.52
C GLN A 637 -26.53 -13.62 4.18
N GLN A 638 -26.04 -14.50 5.07
CA GLN A 638 -24.80 -15.23 4.86
C GLN A 638 -24.77 -15.93 3.50
N ALA A 639 -23.65 -15.80 2.80
CA ALA A 639 -23.39 -16.35 1.47
C ALA A 639 -24.08 -15.68 0.27
N VAL A 640 -24.94 -14.68 0.45
CA VAL A 640 -25.47 -13.90 -0.70
C VAL A 640 -24.47 -12.81 -1.10
N ILE A 641 -24.14 -12.74 -2.39
CA ILE A 641 -23.17 -11.78 -2.96
C ILE A 641 -23.93 -10.71 -3.74
N GLY A 642 -23.68 -9.44 -3.43
CA GLY A 642 -24.18 -8.29 -4.19
C GLY A 642 -23.21 -7.84 -5.30
N SER A 643 -23.71 -7.40 -6.42
CA SER A 643 -22.92 -7.05 -7.62
C SER A 643 -22.01 -5.82 -7.49
N LEU A 644 -22.31 -4.89 -6.61
CA LEU A 644 -21.52 -3.68 -6.35
C LEU A 644 -21.63 -3.31 -4.87
N VAL A 645 -20.54 -3.36 -4.16
CA VAL A 645 -20.54 -3.05 -2.73
C VAL A 645 -20.21 -1.57 -2.53
N LYS A 646 -21.25 -0.76 -2.33
CA LYS A 646 -21.17 0.64 -1.89
C LYS A 646 -21.69 0.73 -0.45
N SER A 647 -21.20 1.69 0.31
CA SER A 647 -21.73 1.97 1.65
C SER A 647 -23.13 2.58 1.59
N THR A 648 -23.45 3.33 0.53
CA THR A 648 -24.74 3.97 0.27
C THR A 648 -25.14 3.84 -1.19
N TYR A 649 -26.44 3.74 -1.43
CA TYR A 649 -27.03 3.60 -2.75
C TYR A 649 -28.07 4.68 -2.98
N GLN A 650 -27.97 5.39 -4.12
CA GLN A 650 -28.96 6.41 -4.49
C GLN A 650 -30.32 5.78 -4.81
N ILE A 651 -31.38 6.54 -4.66
CA ILE A 651 -32.73 6.12 -5.08
C ILE A 651 -32.68 5.70 -6.54
N GLY A 652 -33.12 4.47 -6.83
CA GLY A 652 -33.06 3.87 -8.16
C GLY A 652 -31.83 2.98 -8.44
N ASP A 653 -30.79 3.05 -7.60
CA ASP A 653 -29.65 2.12 -7.71
C ASP A 653 -30.11 0.69 -7.51
N ARG A 654 -29.56 -0.23 -8.31
CA ARG A 654 -29.92 -1.65 -8.28
C ARG A 654 -28.70 -2.49 -7.87
N VAL A 655 -28.97 -3.55 -7.12
CA VAL A 655 -27.97 -4.52 -6.68
C VAL A 655 -28.42 -5.90 -7.14
N SER A 656 -27.64 -6.52 -8.03
CA SER A 656 -27.89 -7.90 -8.44
C SER A 656 -27.33 -8.85 -7.38
N LEU A 657 -28.13 -9.85 -7.00
CA LEU A 657 -27.80 -10.80 -5.94
C LEU A 657 -27.38 -12.14 -6.54
N SER A 658 -26.28 -12.70 -6.10
CA SER A 658 -25.73 -13.99 -6.55
C SER A 658 -25.27 -14.85 -5.38
N CYS A 659 -24.96 -16.10 -5.64
CA CYS A 659 -24.42 -17.03 -4.65
C CYS A 659 -23.03 -17.51 -5.05
N PRO A 660 -22.19 -17.94 -4.09
CA PRO A 660 -20.91 -18.58 -4.36
C PRO A 660 -21.04 -19.80 -5.26
N ALA A 661 -19.96 -20.16 -5.94
CA ALA A 661 -19.91 -21.35 -6.79
C ALA A 661 -20.33 -22.60 -6.01
N GLY A 662 -21.28 -23.36 -6.56
CA GLY A 662 -21.84 -24.56 -5.93
C GLY A 662 -23.09 -24.32 -5.05
N MET A 663 -23.56 -23.07 -4.95
CA MET A 663 -24.82 -22.76 -4.26
C MET A 663 -25.85 -22.20 -5.24
N GLN A 664 -27.15 -22.45 -4.96
CA GLN A 664 -28.26 -21.93 -5.74
C GLN A 664 -29.02 -20.87 -4.93
N ARG A 665 -29.29 -19.73 -5.57
CA ARG A 665 -30.06 -18.67 -4.95
C ARG A 665 -31.55 -19.00 -4.93
N VAL A 666 -32.14 -18.82 -3.77
CA VAL A 666 -33.59 -18.80 -3.55
C VAL A 666 -33.96 -17.34 -3.27
N GLY A 667 -35.01 -16.84 -3.95
CA GLY A 667 -35.44 -15.45 -3.82
C GLY A 667 -35.16 -14.57 -5.05
N VAL A 668 -35.31 -13.26 -4.87
CA VAL A 668 -35.20 -12.27 -5.97
C VAL A 668 -33.80 -12.12 -6.52
N PRO A 669 -33.60 -11.92 -7.85
CA PRO A 669 -32.28 -11.76 -8.45
C PRO A 669 -31.68 -10.38 -8.25
N GLU A 670 -32.49 -9.39 -8.01
CA GLU A 670 -32.09 -7.99 -7.94
C GLU A 670 -33.00 -7.24 -6.97
N VAL A 671 -32.42 -6.27 -6.27
CA VAL A 671 -33.12 -5.34 -5.40
C VAL A 671 -32.77 -3.90 -5.77
N ALA A 672 -33.69 -2.98 -5.63
CA ALA A 672 -33.52 -1.57 -5.93
C ALA A 672 -33.75 -0.69 -4.69
N CYS A 673 -32.98 0.37 -4.54
CA CYS A 673 -33.23 1.39 -3.52
C CYS A 673 -34.49 2.20 -3.90
N SER A 674 -35.54 2.10 -3.09
CA SER A 674 -36.80 2.78 -3.32
C SER A 674 -36.81 4.23 -2.81
N SER A 675 -37.79 5.01 -3.20
CA SER A 675 -38.00 6.38 -2.70
C SER A 675 -38.30 6.45 -1.19
N SER A 676 -38.69 5.36 -0.56
CA SER A 676 -38.85 5.23 0.88
C SER A 676 -37.52 4.92 1.61
N LEU A 677 -36.40 4.90 0.90
CA LEU A 677 -35.07 4.54 1.40
C LEU A 677 -35.00 3.09 1.96
N LEU A 678 -35.85 2.21 1.43
CA LEU A 678 -35.89 0.78 1.72
C LEU A 678 -35.61 0.01 0.43
N TRP A 679 -35.03 -1.17 0.56
CA TRP A 679 -34.82 -2.06 -0.57
C TRP A 679 -36.11 -2.70 -1.05
N SER A 680 -36.35 -2.64 -2.34
CA SER A 680 -37.55 -3.23 -2.98
C SER A 680 -37.13 -4.11 -4.19
N PRO A 681 -37.56 -5.37 -4.27
CA PRO A 681 -38.21 -6.14 -3.20
C PRO A 681 -37.39 -6.28 -1.93
N PRO A 682 -37.99 -6.61 -0.75
CA PRO A 682 -37.24 -6.81 0.48
C PRO A 682 -36.16 -7.89 0.31
N VAL A 683 -35.02 -7.67 0.91
CA VAL A 683 -33.87 -8.60 0.83
C VAL A 683 -34.08 -9.84 1.72
N GLU A 684 -34.97 -9.71 2.68
CA GLU A 684 -35.40 -10.79 3.59
C GLU A 684 -36.01 -11.94 2.79
N GLY A 685 -35.42 -13.12 2.85
CA GLY A 685 -35.85 -14.29 2.07
C GLY A 685 -34.99 -14.60 0.85
N VAL A 686 -33.90 -13.86 0.62
CA VAL A 686 -32.88 -14.25 -0.35
C VAL A 686 -31.82 -15.10 0.34
N GLU A 687 -31.74 -16.38 0.02
CA GLU A 687 -30.79 -17.32 0.65
C GLU A 687 -29.98 -18.06 -0.41
N CYS A 688 -28.78 -18.48 -0.03
CA CYS A 688 -27.97 -19.39 -0.82
C CYS A 688 -28.05 -20.79 -0.22
N GLN A 689 -28.72 -21.73 -0.92
CA GLN A 689 -28.82 -23.11 -0.49
C GLN A 689 -27.78 -23.98 -1.18
N SER A 690 -27.23 -24.95 -0.43
CA SER A 690 -26.29 -25.92 -0.98
C SER A 690 -26.95 -26.74 -2.09
N ALA A 691 -26.30 -26.82 -3.25
CA ALA A 691 -26.81 -27.57 -4.41
C ALA A 691 -26.96 -29.10 -4.17
N ALA A 692 -26.58 -29.60 -3.02
CA ALA A 692 -26.65 -31.02 -2.65
C ALA A 692 -28.10 -31.50 -2.34
N THR A 693 -29.07 -30.59 -2.23
CA THR A 693 -30.46 -30.92 -1.90
C THR A 693 -31.44 -30.88 -3.09
N VAL A 694 -30.95 -30.46 -4.27
CA VAL A 694 -31.73 -30.45 -5.51
C VAL A 694 -31.17 -31.50 -6.45
N PRO A 695 -31.97 -32.46 -7.00
CA PRO A 695 -31.47 -33.36 -8.02
C PRO A 695 -30.90 -32.52 -9.17
N PRO A 696 -29.77 -32.91 -9.78
CA PRO A 696 -29.13 -32.12 -10.82
C PRO A 696 -30.16 -31.87 -11.94
N ALA A 697 -30.55 -30.60 -12.09
CA ALA A 697 -31.37 -30.22 -13.23
C ALA A 697 -30.56 -30.50 -14.50
N LEU A 698 -31.07 -31.40 -15.33
CA LEU A 698 -30.44 -31.82 -16.58
C LEU A 698 -30.15 -30.56 -17.41
N ARG A 699 -28.88 -30.14 -17.50
CA ARG A 699 -28.45 -29.02 -18.33
C ARG A 699 -28.12 -29.55 -19.71
N CYS A 700 -29.11 -29.40 -20.61
CA CYS A 700 -28.90 -29.71 -22.00
C CYS A 700 -28.03 -28.65 -22.71
N LYS A 701 -27.22 -29.11 -23.68
CA LYS A 701 -26.39 -28.23 -24.53
C LYS A 701 -27.29 -27.34 -25.40
N PRO A 702 -26.82 -26.21 -25.96
CA PRO A 702 -27.63 -25.31 -26.80
C PRO A 702 -28.32 -26.01 -27.97
N TRP A 703 -27.76 -27.08 -28.50
CA TRP A 703 -28.29 -27.90 -29.60
C TRP A 703 -29.11 -29.11 -29.15
N GLU A 704 -29.45 -29.14 -27.87
CA GLU A 704 -30.30 -30.17 -27.28
C GLU A 704 -31.52 -29.53 -26.64
N THR A 705 -32.62 -30.25 -26.57
CA THR A 705 -33.85 -29.88 -25.86
C THR A 705 -34.13 -30.86 -24.74
N ARG A 706 -34.79 -30.38 -23.70
CA ARG A 706 -35.08 -31.19 -22.51
C ARG A 706 -36.17 -32.22 -22.82
N GLY A 707 -35.82 -33.49 -22.80
CA GLY A 707 -36.72 -34.62 -22.80
C GLY A 707 -37.22 -34.97 -21.39
N LYS A 708 -38.01 -36.05 -21.25
CA LYS A 708 -38.58 -36.45 -19.95
C LYS A 708 -37.52 -36.92 -18.94
N GLU A 709 -36.44 -37.57 -19.39
CA GLU A 709 -35.36 -38.09 -18.52
C GLU A 709 -33.95 -37.79 -19.03
N GLN A 710 -33.83 -37.33 -20.28
CA GLN A 710 -32.52 -37.01 -20.90
C GLN A 710 -32.62 -35.88 -21.91
N CYS A 711 -31.50 -35.30 -22.27
CA CYS A 711 -31.45 -34.29 -23.34
C CYS A 711 -31.59 -34.98 -24.71
N VAL A 712 -32.38 -34.41 -25.58
CA VAL A 712 -32.61 -34.89 -26.95
C VAL A 712 -32.10 -33.88 -27.95
N CYS A 713 -31.43 -34.36 -29.02
CA CYS A 713 -30.89 -33.50 -30.06
C CYS A 713 -31.99 -32.66 -30.75
N LYS A 714 -31.74 -31.36 -30.91
CA LYS A 714 -32.57 -30.49 -31.75
C LYS A 714 -32.36 -30.82 -33.24
N LEU A 715 -33.34 -30.52 -34.07
CA LEU A 715 -33.10 -30.46 -35.50
C LEU A 715 -32.35 -29.14 -35.82
N PRO A 716 -31.47 -29.09 -36.86
CA PRO A 716 -30.75 -27.85 -37.20
C PRO A 716 -31.69 -26.67 -37.50
N SER A 717 -32.92 -26.91 -37.96
CA SER A 717 -33.93 -25.88 -38.17
C SER A 717 -34.57 -25.33 -36.89
N GLN A 718 -34.37 -25.97 -35.75
CA GLN A 718 -34.90 -25.58 -34.42
C GLN A 718 -33.83 -24.79 -33.63
N CYS A 719 -32.64 -24.61 -34.17
CA CYS A 719 -31.61 -23.78 -33.59
C CYS A 719 -31.91 -22.30 -33.82
N GLU A 720 -31.88 -21.51 -32.76
CA GLU A 720 -31.83 -20.04 -32.87
C GLU A 720 -30.56 -19.55 -33.51
N ALA A 721 -30.50 -18.30 -33.95
CA ALA A 721 -29.31 -17.70 -34.54
C ALA A 721 -28.14 -17.77 -33.51
N SER A 722 -27.07 -18.46 -33.91
CA SER A 722 -25.87 -18.67 -33.10
C SER A 722 -24.63 -18.24 -33.90
N PHE A 723 -23.48 -18.14 -33.24
CA PHE A 723 -22.25 -17.69 -33.85
C PHE A 723 -21.93 -18.49 -35.13
N PRO A 724 -21.77 -17.83 -36.30
CA PRO A 724 -21.52 -18.53 -37.57
C PRO A 724 -20.04 -18.88 -37.71
N VAL A 725 -19.77 -20.14 -38.04
CA VAL A 725 -18.45 -20.67 -38.41
C VAL A 725 -18.44 -21.17 -39.83
N CYS A 726 -17.24 -21.24 -40.44
CA CYS A 726 -17.07 -21.75 -41.77
C CYS A 726 -17.03 -23.30 -41.76
N ALA A 727 -17.92 -23.97 -42.43
CA ALA A 727 -17.97 -25.40 -42.47
C ALA A 727 -18.35 -25.94 -43.86
N SER A 728 -17.83 -27.13 -44.19
CA SER A 728 -18.24 -27.90 -45.36
C SER A 728 -19.20 -28.99 -44.90
N LEU A 729 -20.41 -28.94 -45.43
CA LEU A 729 -21.44 -29.95 -45.22
C LEU A 729 -21.42 -31.03 -46.27
N LEU A 730 -22.21 -32.09 -46.15
CA LEU A 730 -22.41 -33.20 -47.10
C LEU A 730 -22.45 -32.71 -48.55
N ARG A 731 -21.56 -33.21 -49.40
CA ARG A 731 -21.29 -32.88 -50.82
C ARG A 731 -20.32 -31.74 -51.07
N GLY A 732 -19.47 -31.37 -50.09
CA GLY A 732 -18.40 -30.42 -50.25
C GLY A 732 -18.82 -28.94 -50.43
N ARG A 733 -20.06 -28.61 -50.13
CA ARG A 733 -20.55 -27.23 -50.18
C ARG A 733 -20.07 -26.46 -48.93
N VAL A 734 -19.24 -25.45 -49.15
CA VAL A 734 -18.76 -24.54 -48.09
C VAL A 734 -19.83 -23.48 -47.82
N SER A 735 -20.18 -23.30 -46.54
CA SER A 735 -21.17 -22.29 -46.12
C SER A 735 -20.93 -21.85 -44.66
N GLN A 736 -21.41 -20.68 -44.34
CA GLN A 736 -21.49 -20.18 -42.95
C GLN A 736 -22.63 -20.91 -42.25
N VAL A 737 -22.33 -21.60 -41.15
CA VAL A 737 -23.31 -22.39 -40.39
C VAL A 737 -23.18 -22.03 -38.91
N GLY A 738 -24.33 -21.83 -38.25
CA GLY A 738 -24.35 -21.50 -36.82
C GLY A 738 -23.84 -22.65 -35.96
N VAL A 739 -23.14 -22.32 -34.87
CA VAL A 739 -22.59 -23.32 -33.92
C VAL A 739 -23.67 -24.26 -33.39
N CYS A 740 -24.88 -23.75 -33.05
CA CYS A 740 -25.98 -24.59 -32.62
C CYS A 740 -26.39 -25.59 -33.72
N GLN A 741 -26.43 -25.16 -34.97
CA GLN A 741 -26.80 -26.03 -36.08
C GLN A 741 -25.76 -27.13 -36.32
N LEU A 742 -24.48 -26.80 -36.21
CA LEU A 742 -23.40 -27.81 -36.31
C LEU A 742 -23.40 -28.76 -35.15
N GLY A 743 -23.60 -28.28 -33.91
CA GLY A 743 -23.75 -29.10 -32.73
C GLY A 743 -24.98 -30.03 -32.82
N ALA A 744 -26.08 -29.56 -33.40
CA ALA A 744 -27.24 -30.40 -33.68
C ALA A 744 -26.95 -31.47 -34.74
N LEU A 745 -26.22 -31.15 -35.79
CA LEU A 745 -25.78 -32.13 -36.79
C LEU A 745 -24.87 -33.19 -36.15
N GLN A 746 -23.92 -32.79 -35.32
CA GLN A 746 -23.02 -33.66 -34.59
C GLN A 746 -23.81 -34.58 -33.64
N CYS A 747 -24.75 -34.06 -32.89
CA CYS A 747 -25.60 -34.78 -31.99
C CYS A 747 -26.48 -35.83 -32.74
N LEU A 748 -26.88 -35.52 -33.97
CA LEU A 748 -27.62 -36.43 -34.85
C LEU A 748 -26.72 -37.40 -35.67
N GLY A 749 -25.42 -37.45 -35.37
CA GLY A 749 -24.48 -38.35 -36.01
C GLY A 749 -24.15 -38.02 -37.50
N ARG A 750 -24.37 -36.75 -37.90
CA ARG A 750 -24.04 -36.26 -39.24
C ARG A 750 -22.67 -35.60 -39.26
N SER A 751 -21.79 -36.01 -40.17
CA SER A 751 -20.47 -35.50 -40.34
C SER A 751 -20.45 -34.13 -41.05
N TYR A 752 -19.56 -33.26 -40.64
CA TYR A 752 -19.19 -31.98 -41.26
C TYR A 752 -17.68 -31.77 -41.06
N THR A 753 -17.09 -30.84 -41.85
CA THR A 753 -15.69 -30.48 -41.70
C THR A 753 -15.63 -28.99 -41.42
N LEU A 754 -15.03 -28.59 -40.28
CA LEU A 754 -14.73 -27.19 -39.99
C LEU A 754 -13.59 -26.70 -40.91
N LEU A 755 -13.74 -25.52 -41.43
CA LEU A 755 -12.78 -24.90 -42.34
C LEU A 755 -12.23 -23.62 -41.69
N ASN A 756 -11.10 -23.14 -42.22
CA ASN A 756 -10.53 -21.87 -41.81
C ASN A 756 -11.53 -20.71 -42.07
N ASP A 757 -11.57 -19.73 -41.19
CA ASP A 757 -12.48 -18.57 -41.28
C ASP A 757 -12.34 -17.83 -42.62
N SER A 758 -11.14 -17.80 -43.22
CA SER A 758 -10.86 -17.24 -44.55
C SER A 758 -11.48 -17.99 -45.73
N SER A 759 -12.01 -19.21 -45.47
CA SER A 759 -12.66 -20.02 -46.54
C SER A 759 -14.11 -19.63 -46.82
N CYS A 760 -14.68 -18.72 -46.04
CA CYS A 760 -16.01 -18.16 -46.21
C CYS A 760 -15.97 -16.65 -46.49
N ASP A 761 -16.88 -16.14 -47.34
CA ASP A 761 -17.09 -14.71 -47.50
C ASP A 761 -17.96 -14.15 -46.36
N TRP A 762 -17.45 -13.21 -45.59
CA TRP A 762 -18.18 -12.57 -44.50
C TRP A 762 -18.77 -11.23 -44.99
N PRO A 763 -20.12 -11.02 -44.98
CA PRO A 763 -20.73 -9.78 -45.41
C PRO A 763 -20.30 -8.62 -44.49
N LYS A 764 -19.89 -7.50 -45.11
CA LYS A 764 -19.69 -6.24 -44.39
C LYS A 764 -21.08 -5.67 -44.04
N GLN A 765 -21.33 -5.40 -42.78
CA GLN A 765 -22.59 -4.78 -42.34
C GLN A 765 -22.48 -3.27 -42.36
N ASN A 766 -23.54 -2.58 -42.86
CA ASN A 766 -23.72 -1.15 -42.74
C ASN A 766 -24.50 -0.86 -41.47
N PHE A 767 -23.90 -0.05 -40.57
CA PHE A 767 -24.54 0.36 -39.32
C PHE A 767 -25.70 1.33 -39.61
N THR A 768 -26.90 0.94 -39.20
CA THR A 768 -28.07 1.81 -39.22
C THR A 768 -28.71 1.96 -37.82
N SER A 769 -28.60 0.94 -36.99
CA SER A 769 -29.07 0.99 -35.58
C SER A 769 -28.29 0.03 -34.68
N CYS A 770 -28.46 0.14 -33.35
CA CYS A 770 -27.85 -0.77 -32.38
C CYS A 770 -28.30 -2.23 -32.51
N GLN A 771 -29.40 -2.50 -33.19
CA GLN A 771 -29.90 -3.85 -33.46
C GLN A 771 -29.10 -4.56 -34.55
N ASP A 772 -28.32 -3.79 -35.35
CA ASP A 772 -27.47 -4.33 -36.40
C ASP A 772 -26.12 -4.82 -35.87
N CYS A 773 -25.74 -4.42 -34.64
CA CYS A 773 -24.46 -4.85 -34.02
C CYS A 773 -24.53 -6.29 -33.54
N ARG A 774 -23.45 -7.03 -33.74
CA ARG A 774 -23.30 -8.42 -33.30
C ARG A 774 -23.02 -8.47 -31.80
N PRO A 775 -23.22 -9.63 -31.14
CA PRO A 775 -22.97 -9.75 -29.69
C PRO A 775 -21.55 -9.38 -29.22
N TRP A 776 -20.57 -9.49 -30.10
CA TRP A 776 -19.16 -9.12 -29.86
C TRP A 776 -18.79 -7.69 -30.29
N GLU A 777 -19.78 -6.87 -30.61
CA GLU A 777 -19.64 -5.46 -30.97
C GLU A 777 -20.40 -4.58 -29.96
N LYS A 778 -19.91 -3.35 -29.77
CA LYS A 778 -20.55 -2.32 -28.93
C LYS A 778 -21.53 -1.51 -29.76
N CYS A 779 -22.62 -1.06 -29.16
CA CYS A 779 -23.66 -0.25 -29.78
C CYS A 779 -23.18 1.17 -30.27
N LEU A 780 -21.95 1.55 -30.03
CA LEU A 780 -21.35 2.79 -30.52
C LEU A 780 -20.71 2.56 -31.90
N GLY A 781 -21.54 2.47 -32.97
CA GLY A 781 -21.03 2.27 -34.34
C GLY A 781 -20.59 0.84 -34.67
N CYS A 782 -21.05 -0.18 -33.95
CA CYS A 782 -20.65 -1.58 -34.06
C CYS A 782 -19.12 -1.78 -33.98
N VAL A 783 -18.46 -1.13 -33.02
CA VAL A 783 -17.04 -1.28 -32.74
C VAL A 783 -16.78 -2.57 -31.97
N CYS A 784 -15.69 -3.29 -32.28
CA CYS A 784 -15.30 -4.51 -31.59
C CYS A 784 -15.23 -4.33 -30.07
N ARG A 785 -15.70 -5.33 -29.33
CA ARG A 785 -15.51 -5.42 -27.89
C ARG A 785 -14.08 -5.87 -27.56
N GLU A 786 -13.64 -5.61 -26.32
CA GLU A 786 -12.48 -6.26 -25.75
C GLU A 786 -12.87 -7.66 -25.21
N PRO A 787 -11.98 -8.67 -25.22
CA PRO A 787 -12.29 -10.02 -24.75
C PRO A 787 -12.87 -10.07 -23.33
N GLN A 788 -12.45 -9.14 -22.45
CA GLN A 788 -12.88 -9.02 -21.07
C GLN A 788 -14.34 -8.48 -20.92
N GLU A 789 -14.89 -7.93 -21.98
CA GLU A 789 -16.26 -7.38 -22.00
C GLU A 789 -17.28 -8.39 -22.50
N CYS A 790 -16.83 -9.61 -22.86
CA CYS A 790 -17.72 -10.69 -23.24
C CYS A 790 -18.44 -11.24 -21.99
N PRO A 791 -19.78 -11.46 -22.04
CA PRO A 791 -20.51 -12.07 -20.93
C PRO A 791 -20.04 -13.51 -20.70
N GLU A 792 -20.03 -13.96 -19.45
CA GLU A 792 -19.76 -15.35 -19.09
C GLU A 792 -20.63 -16.32 -19.89
N ALA A 793 -20.00 -17.25 -20.60
CA ALA A 793 -20.62 -17.90 -21.72
C ALA A 793 -21.25 -19.26 -21.44
N VAL A 794 -22.35 -19.52 -22.12
CA VAL A 794 -23.02 -20.82 -22.15
C VAL A 794 -22.52 -21.75 -23.29
N GLY A 795 -21.78 -21.23 -24.26
CA GLY A 795 -21.24 -22.02 -25.37
C GLY A 795 -19.72 -21.86 -25.48
N LEU A 796 -18.99 -22.95 -25.43
CA LEU A 796 -17.54 -22.96 -25.63
C LEU A 796 -17.19 -23.55 -26.99
N LEU A 797 -16.18 -22.98 -27.64
CA LEU A 797 -15.57 -23.46 -28.88
C LEU A 797 -14.11 -23.81 -28.60
N CYS A 798 -13.62 -24.91 -29.16
CA CYS A 798 -12.18 -25.20 -29.12
C CYS A 798 -11.52 -24.52 -30.29
N VAL A 799 -10.64 -23.57 -30.01
CA VAL A 799 -10.02 -22.69 -31.01
C VAL A 799 -8.50 -22.84 -30.97
N ALA A 800 -7.89 -23.03 -32.12
CA ALA A 800 -6.45 -22.95 -32.29
C ALA A 800 -6.09 -21.51 -32.69
N LEU A 801 -5.29 -20.84 -31.86
CA LEU A 801 -4.80 -19.47 -32.15
C LEU A 801 -3.63 -19.52 -33.16
N GLY A 802 -3.66 -18.57 -34.10
CA GLY A 802 -2.74 -18.52 -35.22
C GLY A 802 -1.27 -18.60 -34.81
N GLY A 803 -0.53 -19.55 -35.44
CA GLY A 803 0.92 -19.69 -35.36
C GLY A 803 1.48 -20.45 -34.14
N THR A 804 0.72 -20.69 -33.07
CA THR A 804 1.24 -21.32 -31.84
C THR A 804 0.83 -22.76 -31.65
N GLY A 805 -0.16 -23.27 -32.39
CA GLY A 805 -0.71 -24.62 -32.25
C GLY A 805 -1.39 -24.89 -30.90
N VAL A 806 -1.53 -23.85 -30.05
CA VAL A 806 -2.20 -23.95 -28.75
C VAL A 806 -3.70 -23.91 -28.96
N ARG A 807 -4.40 -24.92 -28.42
CA ARG A 807 -5.89 -24.96 -28.42
C ARG A 807 -6.41 -24.41 -27.10
N VAL A 808 -7.37 -23.47 -27.19
CA VAL A 808 -7.97 -22.81 -26.04
C VAL A 808 -9.48 -22.90 -26.15
N SER A 809 -10.17 -23.18 -25.03
CA SER A 809 -11.62 -23.13 -24.96
C SER A 809 -12.08 -21.69 -24.81
N MET A 810 -12.81 -21.17 -25.80
CA MET A 810 -13.27 -19.77 -25.85
C MET A 810 -14.77 -19.72 -26.06
N SER A 811 -15.39 -18.67 -25.58
CA SER A 811 -16.81 -18.40 -25.80
C SER A 811 -17.07 -17.92 -27.25
N GLU A 812 -18.31 -18.03 -27.70
CA GLU A 812 -18.73 -17.50 -29.00
C GLU A 812 -18.46 -16.00 -29.14
N CYS A 813 -18.60 -15.24 -28.04
CA CYS A 813 -18.28 -13.80 -28.01
C CYS A 813 -16.78 -13.56 -28.18
N GLU A 814 -15.92 -14.23 -27.42
CA GLU A 814 -14.45 -14.10 -27.52
C GLU A 814 -13.91 -14.47 -28.89
N VAL A 815 -14.45 -15.53 -29.52
CA VAL A 815 -14.11 -15.89 -30.90
C VAL A 815 -14.58 -14.83 -31.88
N GLY A 816 -15.74 -14.23 -31.64
CA GLY A 816 -16.26 -13.11 -32.43
C GLY A 816 -15.39 -11.87 -32.32
N VAL A 817 -14.82 -11.60 -31.16
CA VAL A 817 -13.84 -10.51 -30.94
C VAL A 817 -12.56 -10.76 -31.76
N LEU A 818 -12.01 -11.98 -31.77
CA LEU A 818 -10.87 -12.34 -32.62
C LEU A 818 -11.16 -12.08 -34.10
N ARG A 819 -12.35 -12.48 -34.59
CA ARG A 819 -12.77 -12.22 -35.96
C ARG A 819 -12.88 -10.73 -36.24
N CYS A 820 -13.44 -9.97 -35.31
CA CYS A 820 -13.63 -8.53 -35.44
C CYS A 820 -12.29 -7.79 -35.54
N HIS A 821 -11.28 -8.21 -34.79
CA HIS A 821 -9.91 -7.67 -34.84
C HIS A 821 -9.05 -8.27 -35.96
N SER A 822 -9.63 -9.15 -36.78
CA SER A 822 -8.93 -9.84 -37.88
C SER A 822 -7.74 -10.68 -37.40
N GLU A 823 -7.79 -11.19 -36.19
CA GLU A 823 -6.79 -12.09 -35.67
C GLU A 823 -6.96 -13.50 -36.25
N PRO A 824 -5.87 -14.19 -36.67
CA PRO A 824 -5.96 -15.52 -37.27
C PRO A 824 -6.32 -16.59 -36.23
N PHE A 825 -7.39 -17.30 -36.45
CA PHE A 825 -7.82 -18.44 -35.61
C PHE A 825 -8.44 -19.55 -36.46
N ILE A 826 -8.47 -20.78 -35.90
CA ILE A 826 -9.14 -21.93 -36.49
C ILE A 826 -10.01 -22.58 -35.44
N VAL A 827 -11.31 -22.66 -35.68
CA VAL A 827 -12.22 -23.45 -34.83
C VAL A 827 -11.95 -24.94 -35.10
N SER A 828 -11.42 -25.64 -34.12
CA SER A 828 -11.06 -27.06 -34.26
C SER A 828 -12.13 -28.02 -33.81
N ASP A 829 -13.02 -27.59 -32.91
CA ASP A 829 -14.16 -28.38 -32.42
C ASP A 829 -15.26 -27.53 -31.84
N ILE A 830 -16.51 -28.05 -31.80
CA ILE A 830 -17.66 -27.42 -31.17
C ILE A 830 -17.85 -28.00 -29.76
N GLY A 831 -17.46 -27.19 -28.78
CA GLY A 831 -17.38 -27.56 -27.37
C GLY A 831 -16.07 -27.16 -26.76
N ALA A 832 -15.87 -27.48 -25.47
CA ALA A 832 -14.58 -27.25 -24.81
C ALA A 832 -13.49 -28.14 -25.41
N CYS A 833 -12.26 -27.63 -25.46
CA CYS A 833 -11.13 -28.42 -25.92
C CYS A 833 -10.98 -29.69 -25.07
N PRO A 834 -10.75 -30.87 -25.69
CA PRO A 834 -10.44 -32.05 -24.92
C PRO A 834 -9.16 -31.82 -24.12
N SER A 835 -9.20 -32.22 -22.83
CA SER A 835 -8.15 -32.04 -21.83
C SER A 835 -6.85 -32.80 -22.15
#